data_29fb32c95243a7dda5cf2b43b3f0432d
#
_entry.id   29fb32c95243a7dda5cf2b43b3f0432d
#
_cell.length_a   1.000
_cell.length_b   1.000
_cell.length_c   1.000
_cell.angle_alpha   90.00
_cell.angle_beta   90.00
_cell.angle_gamma   90.00
#
_symmetry.space_group_name_H-M   'P 1'
#
loop_
_entity.id
_entity.type
_entity.pdbx_description
1 polymer ?
#
loop_
_entity_poly.entity_id
_entity_poly.type
_entity_poly.pdbx_seq_one_letter_code
_entity_poly.pdbx_strand_id
1 'polypeptide(L)'
;MLIHIDTKGYTEKPKEHISIIKPRLQSKANIKDLSQREIINFIERGYTISPAVMDGNGCKADNWQQQQLFMIDIDNDKDGLPLLSVANALEICEKYGLIPSFYYFSFSHSEQKPKYRLCFITKEVITSKSMRAVIVETLVKLFPQSDSSCKNADRVFYGTNKKAVICDLSATIDIESIMKLYEPPQEKTINSAVYSTELDRLKRDFDFFGYLQQRNGETLFNNSKCAMFKECEICGHRNDLVYYHDTNTFNCFGANGNKGGTIIDYLIAVEHLSREEAVNRLYELSGITRPSKREYAIKAKIKANEGIVSKLIELNAHRQYTLDDKGFGALFAEVYKDTCRYNATANEWYFFNGKVWVRDEGGMIVHNKAKELADGLLIYATTIEDEQQKKNYIDYVSKLGQLRFRETMVKDSRDIYFVTKSDFDKNLDLFNCQNGTLNLKTFDFMPHNSDDLLSKISNVVYEPSAYSVEWEKFINEVMQGDTEKIKYLQKILGYSLTADTNLETCFILYGATTRNGKSTLIETLLYLLGNTAGYGMSMQPQTLAQKQNKDSRQASGDIARLDGCRFLNASEPPKRMIFDVGLLKNLLGRDSITARHLHEREFEFIPHFKLYINTNFLPLITDDTLFSSGRINVITFDRHFEPHEQDKDLKNRLTQSENISGIFNWCVEGLKMYYKEGAIPPQAVQQATAEYRKNSDKIGNFISECLTMTGRNTKALDVYIKYKEWCLNNGFGVENKTNFFDELKGKNLFADRGTVNGLTVRNIVVGYDIVKTDYPYSYQKQEVSRRWEDLPEIEDDFPL
;
A
#
# COMPACT_ATOMS: atom_id res chain seq x y z
N MET A 1 -2.87 -54.05 -9.48
CA MET A 1 -3.07 -52.62 -9.73
C MET A 1 -2.14 -52.18 -10.83
N LEU A 2 -2.66 -51.48 -11.83
CA LEU A 2 -1.86 -50.94 -12.93
C LEU A 2 -1.15 -49.66 -12.48
N ILE A 3 0.18 -49.67 -12.58
CA ILE A 3 1.05 -48.53 -12.32
C ILE A 3 2.21 -48.53 -13.29
N HIS A 4 2.92 -47.38 -13.40
CA HIS A 4 4.19 -47.33 -14.10
C HIS A 4 5.35 -47.57 -13.15
N ILE A 5 6.33 -48.37 -13.54
CA ILE A 5 7.58 -48.57 -12.81
C ILE A 5 8.76 -48.29 -13.73
N ASP A 6 9.72 -47.53 -13.23
CA ASP A 6 10.94 -47.24 -13.96
C ASP A 6 11.76 -48.53 -14.24
N THR A 7 12.50 -48.53 -15.30
CA THR A 7 13.41 -49.65 -15.63
C THR A 7 14.67 -49.67 -14.77
N LYS A 8 14.91 -48.60 -14.02
CA LYS A 8 16.13 -48.38 -13.23
C LYS A 8 15.80 -48.13 -11.76
N GLY A 9 16.45 -48.87 -10.87
CA GLY A 9 16.42 -48.64 -9.43
C GLY A 9 17.60 -47.82 -8.96
N TYR A 10 17.44 -47.07 -7.86
CA TYR A 10 18.42 -46.14 -7.31
C TYR A 10 18.68 -46.47 -5.84
N THR A 11 19.93 -46.35 -5.41
CA THR A 11 20.34 -46.54 -3.99
C THR A 11 20.34 -45.18 -3.24
N GLU A 12 20.34 -44.07 -3.96
CA GLU A 12 20.26 -42.71 -3.45
C GLU A 12 19.31 -41.90 -4.32
N LYS A 13 18.98 -40.66 -3.92
CA LYS A 13 18.13 -39.76 -4.72
C LYS A 13 18.73 -39.60 -6.12
N PRO A 14 17.96 -39.87 -7.18
CA PRO A 14 18.47 -39.80 -8.54
C PRO A 14 19.11 -38.45 -8.86
N LYS A 15 20.29 -38.46 -9.45
CA LYS A 15 20.99 -37.28 -9.99
C LYS A 15 20.50 -36.96 -11.40
N GLU A 16 19.86 -37.88 -12.10
CA GLU A 16 19.22 -37.63 -13.40
C GLU A 16 18.08 -36.63 -13.25
N HIS A 17 18.03 -35.69 -14.20
CA HIS A 17 16.95 -34.69 -14.20
C HIS A 17 15.60 -35.36 -14.44
N ILE A 18 14.54 -34.85 -13.76
CA ILE A 18 13.18 -35.42 -13.82
C ILE A 18 12.62 -35.52 -15.26
N SER A 19 13.03 -34.56 -16.15
CA SER A 19 12.64 -34.57 -17.56
C SER A 19 13.15 -35.78 -18.36
N ILE A 20 14.14 -36.51 -17.84
CA ILE A 20 14.67 -37.75 -18.44
C ILE A 20 13.96 -38.96 -17.84
N ILE A 21 13.78 -38.95 -16.51
CA ILE A 21 13.14 -40.07 -15.79
C ILE A 21 11.66 -40.20 -16.16
N LYS A 22 10.92 -39.11 -16.21
CA LYS A 22 9.48 -39.07 -16.37
C LYS A 22 9.00 -39.64 -17.72
N PRO A 23 9.55 -39.28 -18.90
CA PRO A 23 9.18 -39.88 -20.17
C PRO A 23 9.50 -41.38 -20.24
N ARG A 24 10.64 -41.83 -19.68
CA ARG A 24 11.03 -43.21 -19.60
C ARG A 24 10.04 -44.00 -18.74
N LEU A 25 9.76 -43.54 -17.54
CA LEU A 25 8.84 -44.18 -16.59
C LEU A 25 7.43 -44.28 -17.14
N GLN A 26 6.88 -43.22 -17.69
CA GLN A 26 5.48 -43.13 -18.16
C GLN A 26 5.26 -43.68 -19.59
N SER A 27 6.21 -44.43 -20.13
CA SER A 27 6.04 -45.19 -21.36
C SER A 27 5.05 -46.32 -21.15
N LYS A 28 4.24 -46.65 -22.18
CA LYS A 28 3.32 -47.80 -22.16
C LYS A 28 3.99 -49.15 -21.82
N ALA A 29 5.24 -49.33 -22.26
CA ALA A 29 6.01 -50.55 -21.99
C ALA A 29 6.32 -50.75 -20.47
N ASN A 30 6.20 -49.72 -19.67
CA ASN A 30 6.54 -49.75 -18.24
C ASN A 30 5.28 -49.78 -17.34
N ILE A 31 4.10 -50.02 -17.92
CA ILE A 31 2.89 -50.32 -17.17
C ILE A 31 2.97 -51.79 -16.73
N LYS A 32 2.76 -52.02 -15.44
CA LYS A 32 2.75 -53.36 -14.83
C LYS A 32 1.52 -53.53 -13.98
N ASP A 33 0.92 -54.68 -14.01
CA ASP A 33 -0.14 -55.09 -13.09
C ASP A 33 0.51 -55.81 -11.90
N LEU A 34 0.45 -55.23 -10.74
CA LEU A 34 1.20 -55.65 -9.55
C LEU A 34 0.31 -55.69 -8.30
N SER A 35 0.60 -56.66 -7.45
CA SER A 35 0.08 -56.67 -6.08
C SER A 35 0.74 -55.57 -5.22
N GLN A 36 0.13 -55.23 -4.11
CA GLN A 36 0.69 -54.24 -3.16
C GLN A 36 2.10 -54.64 -2.66
N ARG A 37 2.31 -55.93 -2.39
CA ARG A 37 3.62 -56.42 -1.93
C ARG A 37 4.69 -56.30 -3.00
N GLU A 38 4.34 -56.53 -4.28
CA GLU A 38 5.30 -56.31 -5.37
C GLU A 38 5.64 -54.84 -5.56
N ILE A 39 4.66 -53.94 -5.43
CA ILE A 39 4.87 -52.48 -5.47
C ILE A 39 5.84 -52.07 -4.35
N ILE A 40 5.59 -52.51 -3.12
CA ILE A 40 6.49 -52.28 -1.96
C ILE A 40 7.90 -52.76 -2.26
N ASN A 41 8.07 -53.98 -2.80
CA ASN A 41 9.37 -54.55 -3.15
C ASN A 41 10.12 -53.67 -4.19
N PHE A 42 9.43 -53.16 -5.20
CA PHE A 42 10.04 -52.24 -6.16
C PHE A 42 10.46 -50.92 -5.52
N ILE A 43 9.62 -50.35 -4.64
CA ILE A 43 9.91 -49.11 -3.91
C ILE A 43 11.16 -49.30 -3.03
N GLU A 44 11.25 -50.39 -2.26
CA GLU A 44 12.40 -50.70 -1.35
C GLU A 44 13.71 -50.91 -2.11
N ARG A 45 13.62 -51.35 -3.38
CA ARG A 45 14.77 -51.52 -4.28
C ARG A 45 15.11 -50.22 -5.03
N GLY A 46 14.47 -49.07 -4.67
CA GLY A 46 14.78 -47.77 -5.19
C GLY A 46 14.17 -47.41 -6.55
N TYR A 47 13.22 -48.21 -7.05
CA TYR A 47 12.56 -47.92 -8.32
C TYR A 47 11.60 -46.75 -8.18
N THR A 48 11.65 -45.83 -9.14
CA THR A 48 10.69 -44.73 -9.24
C THR A 48 9.37 -45.24 -9.80
N ILE A 49 8.26 -44.80 -9.24
CA ILE A 49 6.92 -45.21 -9.69
C ILE A 49 6.05 -44.03 -10.08
N SER A 50 5.13 -44.21 -11.00
CA SER A 50 3.98 -43.34 -11.23
C SER A 50 2.71 -44.10 -10.84
N PRO A 51 2.00 -43.66 -9.81
CA PRO A 51 0.79 -44.34 -9.33
C PRO A 51 -0.38 -44.23 -10.33
N ALA A 52 -0.34 -43.27 -11.23
CA ALA A 52 -1.30 -43.05 -12.28
C ALA A 52 -0.89 -43.77 -13.58
N VAL A 53 -1.83 -44.34 -14.30
CA VAL A 53 -1.63 -44.85 -15.66
C VAL A 53 -1.83 -43.73 -16.67
N MET A 54 -0.84 -43.55 -17.55
CA MET A 54 -0.84 -42.57 -18.63
C MET A 54 -1.04 -43.26 -19.99
N ASP A 55 -1.62 -42.56 -20.97
CA ASP A 55 -1.90 -43.11 -22.31
C ASP A 55 -0.63 -43.37 -23.16
N GLY A 56 0.53 -42.93 -22.70
CA GLY A 56 1.82 -43.13 -23.36
C GLY A 56 2.15 -42.06 -24.43
N ASN A 57 1.29 -41.09 -24.69
CA ASN A 57 1.50 -40.02 -25.66
C ASN A 57 2.22 -38.78 -25.10
N GLY A 58 2.94 -38.97 -24.00
CA GLY A 58 3.70 -37.92 -23.34
C GLY A 58 3.34 -37.74 -21.86
N CYS A 59 4.18 -36.99 -21.15
CA CYS A 59 4.10 -36.82 -19.70
C CYS A 59 3.29 -35.58 -19.29
N LYS A 60 2.09 -35.44 -19.87
CA LYS A 60 1.17 -34.36 -19.51
C LYS A 60 0.03 -34.85 -18.66
N ALA A 61 -0.47 -34.05 -17.75
CA ALA A 61 -1.61 -34.38 -16.90
C ALA A 61 -2.87 -34.77 -17.72
N ASP A 62 -3.01 -34.24 -18.92
CA ASP A 62 -4.14 -34.55 -19.82
C ASP A 62 -4.15 -36.00 -20.31
N ASN A 63 -3.00 -36.68 -20.29
CA ASN A 63 -2.83 -38.05 -20.74
C ASN A 63 -3.11 -39.09 -19.63
N TRP A 64 -3.59 -38.63 -18.47
CA TRP A 64 -4.01 -39.51 -17.38
C TRP A 64 -5.22 -40.34 -17.75
N GLN A 65 -5.19 -41.68 -17.46
CA GLN A 65 -6.24 -42.64 -17.80
C GLN A 65 -6.95 -43.20 -16.57
N GLN A 66 -6.19 -43.66 -15.58
CA GLN A 66 -6.74 -44.24 -14.36
C GLN A 66 -5.74 -44.25 -13.23
N GLN A 67 -6.25 -44.42 -11.99
CA GLN A 67 -5.43 -44.55 -10.79
C GLN A 67 -6.15 -45.31 -9.69
N GLN A 68 -5.43 -46.13 -8.92
CA GLN A 68 -5.93 -46.83 -7.75
C GLN A 68 -5.06 -46.63 -6.53
N LEU A 69 -3.78 -46.35 -6.72
CA LEU A 69 -2.82 -45.98 -5.67
C LEU A 69 -2.69 -44.47 -5.56
N PHE A 70 -2.94 -43.89 -4.38
CA PHE A 70 -2.80 -42.49 -4.08
C PHE A 70 -1.68 -42.26 -3.07
N MET A 71 -0.75 -41.38 -3.39
CA MET A 71 0.44 -41.15 -2.60
C MET A 71 0.56 -39.69 -2.21
N ILE A 72 0.77 -39.44 -0.94
CA ILE A 72 0.97 -38.10 -0.38
C ILE A 72 2.40 -38.02 0.15
N ASP A 73 3.14 -37.03 -0.38
CA ASP A 73 4.55 -36.77 -0.03
C ASP A 73 4.60 -35.72 1.11
N ILE A 74 4.96 -36.16 2.31
CA ILE A 74 5.11 -35.28 3.48
C ILE A 74 6.56 -34.84 3.53
N ASP A 75 6.83 -33.63 3.06
CA ASP A 75 8.19 -33.07 2.99
C ASP A 75 8.59 -32.24 4.22
N ASN A 76 7.62 -31.76 4.99
CA ASN A 76 7.83 -30.88 6.13
C ASN A 76 8.68 -29.62 5.79
N ASP A 77 8.58 -29.11 4.56
CA ASP A 77 9.37 -28.00 4.05
C ASP A 77 8.62 -26.64 4.08
N LYS A 78 7.39 -26.62 4.61
CA LYS A 78 6.57 -25.40 4.65
C LYS A 78 6.87 -24.56 5.89
N ASP A 79 7.30 -23.34 5.69
CA ASP A 79 7.53 -22.36 6.75
C ASP A 79 6.24 -22.04 7.52
N GLY A 80 6.38 -21.91 8.84
CA GLY A 80 5.26 -21.59 9.73
C GLY A 80 4.37 -22.77 10.15
N LEU A 81 4.56 -23.97 9.60
CA LEU A 81 3.84 -25.17 10.04
C LEU A 81 4.72 -26.05 10.94
N PRO A 82 4.15 -26.65 12.01
CA PRO A 82 4.87 -27.61 12.83
C PRO A 82 5.20 -28.86 12.02
N LEU A 83 6.33 -29.49 12.33
CA LEU A 83 6.72 -30.76 11.67
C LEU A 83 5.70 -31.83 11.99
N LEU A 84 5.23 -32.54 10.97
CA LEU A 84 4.30 -33.65 11.09
C LEU A 84 5.10 -34.96 11.22
N SER A 85 5.06 -35.59 12.39
CA SER A 85 5.62 -36.91 12.59
C SER A 85 4.75 -37.99 11.92
N VAL A 86 5.34 -39.18 11.67
CA VAL A 86 4.55 -40.31 11.13
C VAL A 86 3.44 -40.71 12.10
N ALA A 87 3.74 -40.72 13.43
CA ALA A 87 2.75 -41.10 14.44
C ALA A 87 1.52 -40.16 14.39
N ASN A 88 1.74 -38.85 14.38
CA ASN A 88 0.66 -37.86 14.31
C ASN A 88 -0.09 -37.96 12.96
N ALA A 89 0.61 -38.29 11.86
CA ALA A 89 -0.04 -38.47 10.58
C ALA A 89 -0.97 -39.70 10.59
N LEU A 90 -0.58 -40.79 11.24
CA LEU A 90 -1.40 -41.99 11.40
C LEU A 90 -2.59 -41.74 12.33
N GLU A 91 -2.43 -40.97 13.41
CA GLU A 91 -3.55 -40.52 14.25
C GLU A 91 -4.57 -39.69 13.47
N ILE A 92 -4.11 -38.80 12.59
CA ILE A 92 -5.02 -38.08 11.67
C ILE A 92 -5.75 -39.05 10.75
N CYS A 93 -5.05 -40.03 10.20
CA CYS A 93 -5.66 -41.07 9.37
C CYS A 93 -6.74 -41.87 10.11
N GLU A 94 -6.45 -42.30 11.33
CA GLU A 94 -7.39 -43.05 12.18
C GLU A 94 -8.61 -42.21 12.52
N LYS A 95 -8.42 -40.94 12.92
CA LYS A 95 -9.50 -40.01 13.23
C LYS A 95 -10.51 -39.85 12.10
N TYR A 96 -10.06 -39.89 10.85
CA TYR A 96 -10.90 -39.68 9.67
C TYR A 96 -11.25 -41.01 8.96
N GLY A 97 -10.85 -42.17 9.50
CA GLY A 97 -11.13 -43.50 8.92
C GLY A 97 -10.41 -43.75 7.58
N LEU A 98 -9.29 -43.08 7.33
CA LEU A 98 -8.50 -43.15 6.09
C LEU A 98 -7.18 -43.89 6.37
N ILE A 99 -7.21 -45.17 6.53
CA ILE A 99 -6.03 -46.00 6.86
C ILE A 99 -5.13 -46.15 5.64
N PRO A 100 -3.83 -45.70 5.69
CA PRO A 100 -2.90 -45.99 4.60
C PRO A 100 -2.56 -47.47 4.54
N SER A 101 -2.39 -48.02 3.32
CA SER A 101 -1.97 -49.38 3.17
C SER A 101 -0.54 -49.60 3.67
N PHE A 102 0.34 -48.69 3.35
CA PHE A 102 1.73 -48.64 3.80
C PHE A 102 2.28 -47.22 3.72
N TYR A 103 3.43 -46.96 4.35
CA TYR A 103 4.24 -45.76 4.16
C TYR A 103 5.70 -46.09 4.01
N TYR A 104 6.48 -45.13 3.46
CA TYR A 104 7.93 -45.29 3.40
C TYR A 104 8.65 -43.96 3.49
N PHE A 105 9.85 -43.98 4.03
CA PHE A 105 10.70 -42.82 4.13
C PHE A 105 11.40 -42.51 2.81
N SER A 106 11.44 -41.24 2.42
CA SER A 106 12.16 -40.81 1.23
C SER A 106 13.68 -40.90 1.40
N PHE A 107 14.43 -40.81 0.29
CA PHE A 107 15.89 -40.76 0.36
C PHE A 107 16.41 -39.57 1.20
N SER A 108 15.70 -38.46 1.27
CA SER A 108 16.05 -37.21 1.97
C SER A 108 15.57 -37.18 3.42
N HIS A 109 15.03 -38.28 3.96
CA HIS A 109 14.53 -38.32 5.33
C HIS A 109 15.66 -38.25 6.34
N SER A 110 15.46 -37.47 7.40
CA SER A 110 16.27 -37.43 8.61
C SER A 110 15.38 -37.46 9.87
N GLU A 111 15.93 -37.85 11.00
CA GLU A 111 15.19 -37.85 12.29
C GLU A 111 14.75 -36.43 12.69
N GLN A 112 15.58 -35.41 12.39
CA GLN A 112 15.29 -34.03 12.69
C GLN A 112 14.22 -33.42 11.76
N LYS A 113 14.11 -33.92 10.54
CA LYS A 113 13.11 -33.49 9.55
C LYS A 113 12.54 -34.72 8.84
N PRO A 114 11.45 -35.29 9.37
CA PRO A 114 10.85 -36.49 8.80
C PRO A 114 10.29 -36.22 7.39
N LYS A 115 10.75 -37.02 6.40
CA LYS A 115 10.23 -37.00 5.03
C LYS A 115 9.77 -38.37 4.63
N TYR A 116 8.47 -38.52 4.39
CA TYR A 116 7.87 -39.82 4.15
C TYR A 116 6.64 -39.71 3.23
N ARG A 117 6.22 -40.85 2.71
CA ARG A 117 5.06 -40.94 1.80
C ARG A 117 4.03 -41.90 2.35
N LEU A 118 2.82 -41.39 2.51
CA LEU A 118 1.62 -42.17 2.84
C LEU A 118 1.02 -42.73 1.56
N CYS A 119 0.69 -44.00 1.54
CA CYS A 119 0.19 -44.73 0.37
C CYS A 119 -1.20 -45.27 0.66
N PHE A 120 -2.18 -44.75 -0.05
CA PHE A 120 -3.59 -45.10 0.08
C PHE A 120 -4.08 -45.82 -1.18
N ILE A 121 -4.97 -46.80 -1.03
CA ILE A 121 -5.52 -47.55 -2.13
C ILE A 121 -7.03 -47.40 -2.11
N THR A 122 -7.62 -47.10 -3.27
CA THR A 122 -9.07 -47.06 -3.43
C THR A 122 -9.63 -48.44 -3.72
N LYS A 123 -10.84 -48.71 -3.20
CA LYS A 123 -11.53 -49.97 -3.42
C LYS A 123 -11.74 -50.22 -4.93
N GLU A 124 -12.13 -49.17 -5.65
CA GLU A 124 -12.35 -49.25 -7.11
C GLU A 124 -11.24 -48.50 -7.85
N VAL A 125 -11.04 -48.84 -9.13
CA VAL A 125 -10.14 -48.12 -10.03
C VAL A 125 -10.78 -46.78 -10.37
N ILE A 126 -10.12 -45.69 -10.10
CA ILE A 126 -10.60 -44.35 -10.43
C ILE A 126 -10.26 -44.03 -11.89
N THR A 127 -11.27 -43.86 -12.71
CA THR A 127 -11.17 -43.46 -14.13
C THR A 127 -11.64 -42.03 -14.37
N SER A 128 -12.26 -41.39 -13.38
CA SER A 128 -12.70 -40.00 -13.41
C SER A 128 -11.57 -39.07 -12.93
N LYS A 129 -11.13 -38.14 -13.79
CA LYS A 129 -10.11 -37.13 -13.47
C LYS A 129 -10.50 -36.28 -12.27
N SER A 130 -11.78 -36.06 -12.10
CA SER A 130 -12.30 -35.24 -11.02
C SER A 130 -12.35 -36.00 -9.70
N MET A 131 -12.82 -37.24 -9.75
CA MET A 131 -12.77 -38.04 -8.53
C MET A 131 -11.33 -38.18 -8.05
N ARG A 132 -10.37 -38.33 -8.97
CA ARG A 132 -8.95 -38.28 -8.64
C ARG A 132 -8.59 -36.97 -8.00
N ALA A 133 -9.02 -35.81 -8.59
CA ALA A 133 -8.74 -34.49 -8.03
C ALA A 133 -9.33 -34.33 -6.61
N VAL A 134 -10.59 -34.72 -6.42
CA VAL A 134 -11.27 -34.70 -5.11
C VAL A 134 -10.50 -35.52 -4.08
N ILE A 135 -10.10 -36.77 -4.43
CA ILE A 135 -9.33 -37.64 -3.51
C ILE A 135 -8.02 -36.94 -3.11
N VAL A 136 -7.24 -36.47 -4.09
CA VAL A 136 -5.94 -35.87 -3.82
C VAL A 136 -6.06 -34.53 -3.07
N GLU A 137 -7.03 -33.70 -3.43
CA GLU A 137 -7.27 -32.43 -2.72
C GLU A 137 -7.67 -32.64 -1.27
N THR A 138 -8.56 -33.61 -1.02
CA THR A 138 -8.95 -33.96 0.35
C THR A 138 -7.74 -34.45 1.16
N LEU A 139 -6.95 -35.39 0.59
CA LEU A 139 -5.76 -35.89 1.26
C LEU A 139 -4.70 -34.78 1.50
N VAL A 140 -4.45 -33.92 0.53
CA VAL A 140 -3.49 -32.79 0.69
C VAL A 140 -4.00 -31.79 1.73
N LYS A 141 -5.30 -31.58 1.86
CA LYS A 141 -5.90 -30.69 2.86
C LYS A 141 -5.80 -31.26 4.29
N LEU A 142 -5.93 -32.58 4.43
CA LEU A 142 -5.72 -33.27 5.71
C LEU A 142 -4.27 -33.21 6.18
N PHE A 143 -3.32 -33.09 5.25
CA PHE A 143 -1.89 -33.01 5.53
C PHE A 143 -1.28 -31.72 4.98
N PRO A 144 -1.45 -30.55 5.65
CA PRO A 144 -0.94 -29.26 5.17
C PRO A 144 0.56 -29.24 4.91
N GLN A 145 1.34 -30.11 5.59
CA GLN A 145 2.79 -30.27 5.41
C GLN A 145 3.19 -31.02 4.14
N SER A 146 2.19 -31.54 3.38
CA SER A 146 2.45 -32.26 2.13
C SER A 146 2.91 -31.33 1.00
N ASP A 147 3.68 -31.88 0.07
CA ASP A 147 4.03 -31.21 -1.19
C ASP A 147 2.78 -30.99 -2.04
N SER A 148 2.50 -29.73 -2.36
CA SER A 148 1.34 -29.32 -3.17
C SER A 148 1.36 -29.94 -4.58
N SER A 149 2.53 -30.32 -5.09
CA SER A 149 2.67 -30.98 -6.39
C SER A 149 2.07 -32.41 -6.44
N CYS A 150 1.67 -32.99 -5.29
CA CYS A 150 0.86 -34.23 -5.26
C CYS A 150 -0.46 -34.09 -6.01
N LYS A 151 -0.96 -32.87 -6.21
CA LYS A 151 -2.16 -32.59 -7.03
C LYS A 151 -1.98 -32.87 -8.52
N ASN A 152 -0.74 -32.88 -9.01
CA ASN A 152 -0.48 -33.11 -10.43
C ASN A 152 -0.75 -34.56 -10.81
N ALA A 153 -1.54 -34.77 -11.86
CA ALA A 153 -1.92 -36.09 -12.31
C ALA A 153 -0.74 -36.94 -12.87
N ASP A 154 0.28 -36.29 -13.33
CA ASP A 154 1.50 -36.86 -13.90
C ASP A 154 2.67 -36.91 -12.86
N ARG A 155 2.35 -36.83 -11.57
CA ARG A 155 3.34 -36.91 -10.48
C ARG A 155 4.01 -38.27 -10.44
N VAL A 156 5.33 -38.26 -10.24
CA VAL A 156 6.14 -39.49 -10.02
C VAL A 156 6.74 -39.44 -8.62
N PHE A 157 6.97 -40.64 -8.06
CA PHE A 157 7.52 -40.80 -6.70
C PHE A 157 8.76 -41.66 -6.76
N TYR A 158 9.86 -41.16 -6.24
CA TYR A 158 11.09 -41.95 -6.13
C TYR A 158 10.92 -43.05 -5.11
N GLY A 159 11.56 -44.19 -5.34
CA GLY A 159 11.66 -45.26 -4.37
C GLY A 159 12.51 -44.89 -3.15
N THR A 160 12.96 -45.88 -2.43
CA THR A 160 13.78 -45.68 -1.22
C THR A 160 14.79 -46.85 -1.10
N ASN A 161 15.82 -46.65 -0.29
CA ASN A 161 16.76 -47.71 0.16
C ASN A 161 16.43 -48.20 1.56
N LYS A 162 15.29 -47.80 2.14
CA LYS A 162 14.83 -48.17 3.49
C LYS A 162 13.64 -49.13 3.35
N LYS A 163 13.37 -49.89 4.42
CA LYS A 163 12.19 -50.73 4.48
C LYS A 163 10.92 -49.87 4.56
N ALA A 164 9.92 -50.23 3.81
CA ALA A 164 8.58 -49.69 3.94
C ALA A 164 7.88 -50.30 5.17
N VAL A 165 7.00 -49.56 5.77
CA VAL A 165 6.19 -50.02 6.90
C VAL A 165 4.77 -50.30 6.41
N ILE A 166 4.34 -51.50 6.58
CA ILE A 166 2.99 -51.94 6.23
C ILE A 166 2.07 -51.58 7.40
N CYS A 167 1.03 -50.79 7.10
CA CYS A 167 -0.04 -50.45 8.05
C CYS A 167 -1.13 -51.51 7.98
N ASP A 168 -1.84 -51.56 6.88
CA ASP A 168 -2.86 -52.58 6.60
C ASP A 168 -3.03 -52.80 5.08
N LEU A 169 -2.57 -53.96 4.55
CA LEU A 169 -2.70 -54.26 3.12
C LEU A 169 -4.14 -54.56 2.69
N SER A 170 -5.06 -54.76 3.62
CA SER A 170 -6.49 -54.90 3.31
C SER A 170 -7.24 -53.59 3.30
N ALA A 171 -6.64 -52.53 3.84
CA ALA A 171 -7.24 -51.20 3.93
C ALA A 171 -7.45 -50.59 2.54
N THR A 172 -8.65 -50.16 2.27
CA THR A 172 -9.01 -49.42 1.07
C THR A 172 -9.79 -48.17 1.46
N ILE A 173 -9.56 -47.09 0.74
CA ILE A 173 -10.36 -45.87 0.88
C ILE A 173 -11.64 -46.02 0.10
N ASP A 174 -12.78 -45.82 0.76
CA ASP A 174 -14.06 -45.69 0.16
C ASP A 174 -14.31 -44.27 -0.33
N ILE A 175 -14.87 -44.13 -1.53
CA ILE A 175 -15.15 -42.80 -2.14
C ILE A 175 -16.11 -42.00 -1.27
N GLU A 176 -17.10 -42.66 -0.64
CA GLU A 176 -18.08 -42.01 0.23
C GLU A 176 -17.40 -41.34 1.43
N SER A 177 -16.41 -41.98 2.02
CA SER A 177 -15.61 -41.44 3.14
C SER A 177 -14.81 -40.18 2.72
N ILE A 178 -14.23 -40.21 1.54
CA ILE A 178 -13.52 -39.05 0.96
C ILE A 178 -14.48 -37.88 0.71
N MET A 179 -15.66 -38.17 0.15
CA MET A 179 -16.64 -37.13 -0.14
C MET A 179 -17.24 -36.46 1.09
N LYS A 180 -17.34 -37.18 2.20
CA LYS A 180 -17.73 -36.57 3.52
C LYS A 180 -16.71 -35.54 4.02
N LEU A 181 -15.45 -35.70 3.64
CA LEU A 181 -14.32 -34.85 4.04
C LEU A 181 -13.99 -33.77 2.99
N TYR A 182 -14.50 -33.92 1.78
CA TYR A 182 -14.23 -32.98 0.69
C TYR A 182 -14.89 -31.61 0.99
N GLU A 183 -14.08 -30.57 1.06
CA GLU A 183 -14.54 -29.20 1.04
C GLU A 183 -14.16 -28.61 -0.32
N PRO A 184 -15.15 -28.23 -1.15
CA PRO A 184 -14.86 -27.60 -2.43
C PRO A 184 -14.03 -26.33 -2.22
N PRO A 185 -13.15 -25.94 -3.16
CA PRO A 185 -12.44 -24.67 -3.10
C PRO A 185 -13.47 -23.56 -2.91
N GLN A 186 -13.30 -22.75 -1.86
CA GLN A 186 -14.09 -21.53 -1.72
C GLN A 186 -13.76 -20.66 -2.93
N GLU A 187 -14.68 -20.54 -3.87
CA GLU A 187 -14.64 -19.40 -4.79
C GLU A 187 -14.53 -18.15 -3.93
N LYS A 188 -13.58 -17.27 -4.27
CA LYS A 188 -13.43 -15.97 -3.63
C LYS A 188 -14.83 -15.41 -3.45
N THR A 189 -15.26 -15.26 -2.22
CA THR A 189 -16.55 -14.68 -1.85
C THR A 189 -16.68 -13.35 -2.60
N ILE A 190 -17.38 -13.38 -3.72
CA ILE A 190 -17.92 -12.18 -4.32
C ILE A 190 -18.90 -11.70 -3.27
N ASN A 191 -18.57 -10.56 -2.66
CA ASN A 191 -19.34 -9.90 -1.63
C ASN A 191 -20.84 -10.11 -1.86
N SER A 192 -21.54 -10.66 -0.90
CA SER A 192 -22.99 -10.97 -0.90
C SER A 192 -23.89 -9.72 -1.08
N ALA A 193 -23.33 -8.58 -1.41
CA ALA A 193 -24.01 -7.30 -1.54
C ALA A 193 -24.50 -6.95 -2.94
N VAL A 194 -24.25 -7.76 -3.99
CA VAL A 194 -24.65 -7.39 -5.37
C VAL A 194 -25.28 -8.56 -6.12
N TYR A 195 -26.36 -9.14 -5.61
CA TYR A 195 -27.31 -9.86 -6.47
C TYR A 195 -28.41 -8.86 -6.88
N SER A 196 -28.13 -8.07 -7.89
CA SER A 196 -28.94 -6.93 -8.28
C SER A 196 -29.84 -7.20 -9.50
N THR A 197 -29.77 -8.38 -10.12
CA THR A 197 -30.57 -8.65 -11.31
C THR A 197 -31.67 -9.69 -11.06
N GLU A 198 -32.81 -9.50 -11.72
CA GLU A 198 -33.94 -10.46 -11.73
C GLU A 198 -33.48 -11.85 -12.19
N LEU A 199 -32.54 -11.91 -13.12
CA LEU A 199 -31.94 -13.15 -13.61
C LEU A 199 -31.16 -13.87 -12.50
N ASP A 200 -30.44 -13.16 -11.65
CA ASP A 200 -29.68 -13.78 -10.56
C ASP A 200 -30.60 -14.36 -9.47
N ARG A 201 -31.73 -13.66 -9.22
CA ARG A 201 -32.81 -14.22 -8.36
C ARG A 201 -33.37 -15.49 -8.98
N LEU A 202 -33.71 -15.45 -10.26
CA LEU A 202 -34.27 -16.60 -10.96
C LEU A 202 -33.35 -17.81 -10.94
N LYS A 203 -32.03 -17.63 -11.14
CA LYS A 203 -31.02 -18.69 -11.02
C LYS A 203 -30.97 -19.32 -9.63
N ARG A 204 -31.09 -18.47 -8.58
CA ARG A 204 -31.05 -18.93 -7.19
C ARG A 204 -32.32 -19.67 -6.80
N ASP A 205 -33.47 -19.14 -7.22
CA ASP A 205 -34.79 -19.61 -6.78
C ASP A 205 -35.26 -20.80 -7.63
N PHE A 206 -34.60 -21.09 -8.75
CA PHE A 206 -34.90 -22.26 -9.60
C PHE A 206 -34.47 -23.55 -8.91
N ASP A 207 -35.35 -24.56 -8.87
CA ASP A 207 -35.04 -25.89 -8.34
C ASP A 207 -34.12 -26.66 -9.34
N PHE A 208 -32.86 -26.24 -9.31
CA PHE A 208 -31.86 -26.82 -10.22
C PHE A 208 -31.51 -28.26 -9.83
N PHE A 209 -31.53 -28.61 -8.56
CA PHE A 209 -31.30 -29.99 -8.12
C PHE A 209 -32.39 -30.93 -8.61
N GLY A 210 -33.67 -30.60 -8.41
CA GLY A 210 -34.79 -31.35 -8.94
C GLY A 210 -34.75 -31.49 -10.47
N TYR A 211 -34.37 -30.42 -11.18
CA TYR A 211 -34.19 -30.48 -12.63
C TYR A 211 -33.05 -31.42 -13.03
N LEU A 212 -31.92 -31.42 -12.34
CA LEU A 212 -30.82 -32.37 -12.59
C LEU A 212 -31.23 -33.82 -12.31
N GLN A 213 -32.01 -34.07 -11.24
CA GLN A 213 -32.52 -35.40 -10.96
C GLN A 213 -33.45 -35.96 -12.09
N GLN A 214 -34.30 -35.10 -12.62
CA GLN A 214 -35.17 -35.46 -13.72
C GLN A 214 -34.39 -35.86 -14.98
N ARG A 215 -33.25 -35.18 -15.23
CA ARG A 215 -32.45 -35.37 -16.44
C ARG A 215 -31.35 -36.44 -16.30
N ASN A 216 -30.73 -36.57 -15.15
CA ASN A 216 -29.57 -37.44 -14.93
C ASN A 216 -29.88 -38.65 -14.04
N GLY A 217 -31.12 -38.81 -13.58
CA GLY A 217 -31.56 -39.96 -12.80
C GLY A 217 -31.07 -39.96 -11.34
N GLU A 218 -30.73 -41.11 -10.83
CA GLU A 218 -30.38 -41.31 -9.43
C GLU A 218 -29.01 -40.73 -9.07
N THR A 219 -28.91 -40.25 -7.86
CA THR A 219 -27.62 -39.85 -7.29
C THR A 219 -26.86 -41.05 -6.72
N LEU A 220 -25.55 -41.07 -6.89
CA LEU A 220 -24.65 -42.01 -6.22
C LEU A 220 -24.62 -41.72 -4.71
N PHE A 221 -24.55 -40.46 -4.34
CA PHE A 221 -24.73 -39.96 -2.98
C PHE A 221 -25.33 -38.54 -3.03
N ASN A 222 -25.96 -38.14 -1.91
CA ASN A 222 -26.50 -36.82 -1.68
C ASN A 222 -26.34 -36.49 -0.20
N ASN A 223 -25.60 -35.42 0.12
CA ASN A 223 -25.39 -34.93 1.48
C ASN A 223 -25.73 -33.44 1.58
N SER A 224 -25.57 -32.82 2.73
CA SER A 224 -25.90 -31.40 2.95
C SER A 224 -25.10 -30.40 2.11
N LYS A 225 -23.97 -30.80 1.51
CA LYS A 225 -23.09 -29.92 0.73
C LYS A 225 -23.20 -30.16 -0.78
N CYS A 226 -23.24 -31.41 -1.20
CA CYS A 226 -23.24 -31.75 -2.62
C CYS A 226 -23.93 -33.09 -2.89
N ALA A 227 -24.30 -33.28 -4.15
CA ALA A 227 -24.83 -34.55 -4.69
C ALA A 227 -24.05 -34.94 -5.95
N MET A 228 -23.75 -36.23 -6.12
CA MET A 228 -23.14 -36.77 -7.31
C MET A 228 -24.13 -37.68 -8.02
N PHE A 229 -24.32 -37.49 -9.32
CA PHE A 229 -25.20 -38.25 -10.14
C PHE A 229 -24.48 -39.48 -10.72
N LYS A 230 -25.20 -40.62 -10.80
CA LYS A 230 -24.66 -41.85 -11.38
C LYS A 230 -24.37 -41.73 -12.87
N GLU A 231 -25.13 -40.92 -13.56
CA GLU A 231 -24.97 -40.62 -14.99
C GLU A 231 -24.80 -39.13 -15.21
N CYS A 232 -24.14 -38.74 -16.28
CA CYS A 232 -23.93 -37.34 -16.64
C CYS A 232 -24.37 -37.11 -18.09
N GLU A 233 -25.42 -36.35 -18.29
CA GLU A 233 -25.94 -36.01 -19.62
C GLU A 233 -24.96 -35.13 -20.43
N ILE A 234 -24.09 -34.39 -19.78
CA ILE A 234 -23.12 -33.50 -20.45
C ILE A 234 -22.00 -34.29 -21.15
N CYS A 235 -21.45 -35.31 -20.51
CA CYS A 235 -20.30 -36.08 -21.04
C CYS A 235 -20.59 -37.52 -21.36
N GLY A 236 -21.76 -38.05 -20.97
CA GLY A 236 -22.16 -39.45 -21.17
C GLY A 236 -21.43 -40.45 -20.26
N HIS A 237 -20.62 -40.00 -19.30
CA HIS A 237 -19.89 -40.88 -18.39
C HIS A 237 -20.59 -40.99 -17.04
N ARG A 238 -20.25 -42.06 -16.30
CA ARG A 238 -20.76 -42.25 -14.92
C ARG A 238 -19.94 -41.52 -13.90
N ASN A 239 -20.62 -41.00 -12.87
CA ASN A 239 -20.03 -40.38 -11.67
C ASN A 239 -19.20 -39.14 -11.98
N ASP A 240 -19.52 -38.36 -13.00
CA ASP A 240 -18.81 -37.18 -13.43
C ASP A 240 -19.58 -35.85 -13.19
N LEU A 241 -20.85 -35.92 -12.79
CA LEU A 241 -21.68 -34.77 -12.52
C LEU A 241 -21.87 -34.57 -11.02
N VAL A 242 -21.40 -33.44 -10.50
CA VAL A 242 -21.59 -33.05 -9.10
C VAL A 242 -22.38 -31.74 -9.03
N TYR A 243 -23.37 -31.71 -8.17
CA TYR A 243 -24.15 -30.53 -7.85
C TYR A 243 -23.81 -30.03 -6.43
N TYR A 244 -23.72 -28.73 -6.24
CA TYR A 244 -23.39 -28.09 -4.97
C TYR A 244 -24.61 -27.33 -4.41
N HIS A 245 -25.11 -27.75 -3.26
CA HIS A 245 -26.34 -27.20 -2.67
C HIS A 245 -26.17 -25.74 -2.23
N ASP A 246 -25.03 -25.38 -1.65
CA ASP A 246 -24.79 -24.04 -1.10
C ASP A 246 -24.74 -22.94 -2.16
N THR A 247 -24.26 -23.27 -3.36
CA THR A 247 -24.06 -22.31 -4.46
C THR A 247 -25.08 -22.45 -5.57
N ASN A 248 -25.93 -23.47 -5.55
CA ASN A 248 -26.87 -23.83 -6.62
C ASN A 248 -26.16 -23.96 -7.97
N THR A 249 -25.00 -24.65 -7.99
CA THR A 249 -24.13 -24.83 -9.16
C THR A 249 -23.81 -26.31 -9.40
N PHE A 250 -23.34 -26.61 -10.60
CA PHE A 250 -22.86 -27.95 -10.94
C PHE A 250 -21.43 -27.93 -11.43
N ASN A 251 -20.78 -29.08 -11.44
CA ASN A 251 -19.56 -29.33 -12.16
C ASN A 251 -19.57 -30.72 -12.82
N CYS A 252 -19.33 -30.77 -14.14
CA CYS A 252 -19.11 -31.98 -14.89
C CYS A 252 -17.63 -32.15 -15.15
N PHE A 253 -17.09 -33.23 -14.74
CA PHE A 253 -15.67 -33.54 -14.73
C PHE A 253 -15.20 -34.47 -15.84
N GLY A 254 -16.06 -34.79 -16.79
CA GLY A 254 -15.79 -35.73 -17.87
C GLY A 254 -14.69 -35.32 -18.85
N ALA A 255 -14.37 -36.20 -19.78
CA ALA A 255 -13.21 -36.17 -20.68
C ALA A 255 -13.09 -34.93 -21.60
N ASN A 256 -14.15 -34.15 -21.78
CA ASN A 256 -14.19 -33.01 -22.71
C ASN A 256 -13.92 -31.63 -22.05
N GLY A 257 -13.26 -31.62 -20.89
CA GLY A 257 -12.94 -30.41 -20.14
C GLY A 257 -13.97 -30.13 -19.04
N ASN A 258 -13.43 -29.50 -17.95
CA ASN A 258 -14.20 -29.18 -16.77
C ASN A 258 -15.31 -28.16 -17.13
N LYS A 259 -16.56 -28.60 -17.18
CA LYS A 259 -17.73 -27.75 -17.44
C LYS A 259 -18.50 -27.58 -16.15
N GLY A 260 -18.60 -26.37 -15.65
CA GLY A 260 -19.33 -26.10 -14.43
C GLY A 260 -19.97 -24.71 -14.46
N GLY A 261 -20.85 -24.46 -13.50
CA GLY A 261 -21.52 -23.17 -13.38
C GLY A 261 -22.96 -23.30 -12.88
N THR A 262 -23.81 -22.37 -13.30
CA THR A 262 -25.22 -22.28 -12.95
C THR A 262 -26.10 -23.12 -13.90
N ILE A 263 -27.42 -23.14 -13.66
CA ILE A 263 -28.40 -23.75 -14.58
C ILE A 263 -28.25 -23.25 -16.03
N ILE A 264 -27.86 -21.97 -16.23
CA ILE A 264 -27.65 -21.44 -17.60
C ILE A 264 -26.50 -22.19 -18.29
N ASP A 265 -25.38 -22.39 -17.58
CA ASP A 265 -24.20 -23.05 -18.10
C ASP A 265 -24.49 -24.55 -18.36
N TYR A 266 -25.38 -25.16 -17.57
CA TYR A 266 -25.88 -26.51 -17.79
C TYR A 266 -26.73 -26.60 -19.05
N LEU A 267 -27.69 -25.68 -19.24
CA LEU A 267 -28.54 -25.65 -20.45
C LEU A 267 -27.71 -25.43 -21.73
N ILE A 268 -26.68 -24.55 -21.66
CA ILE A 268 -25.74 -24.39 -22.78
C ILE A 268 -25.02 -25.70 -23.09
N ALA A 269 -24.58 -26.41 -22.05
CA ALA A 269 -23.79 -27.61 -22.21
C ALA A 269 -24.61 -28.81 -22.76
N VAL A 270 -25.87 -28.94 -22.34
CA VAL A 270 -26.75 -30.11 -22.67
C VAL A 270 -27.60 -29.85 -23.90
N GLU A 271 -28.21 -28.67 -24.00
CA GLU A 271 -29.11 -28.32 -25.10
C GLU A 271 -28.39 -27.60 -26.25
N HIS A 272 -27.06 -27.40 -26.14
CA HIS A 272 -26.22 -26.73 -27.14
C HIS A 272 -26.70 -25.32 -27.53
N LEU A 273 -27.29 -24.63 -26.56
CA LEU A 273 -27.87 -23.29 -26.73
C LEU A 273 -26.81 -22.20 -26.68
N SER A 274 -27.05 -21.08 -27.34
CA SER A 274 -26.34 -19.85 -27.04
C SER A 274 -26.70 -19.35 -25.63
N ARG A 275 -25.88 -18.46 -25.05
CA ARG A 275 -26.16 -17.92 -23.73
C ARG A 275 -27.53 -17.21 -23.67
N GLU A 276 -27.92 -16.53 -24.75
CA GLU A 276 -29.21 -15.83 -24.81
C GLU A 276 -30.39 -16.81 -24.87
N GLU A 277 -30.27 -17.89 -25.63
CA GLU A 277 -31.29 -18.96 -25.72
C GLU A 277 -31.39 -19.71 -24.38
N ALA A 278 -30.28 -19.99 -23.70
CA ALA A 278 -30.29 -20.64 -22.40
C ALA A 278 -30.97 -19.79 -21.32
N VAL A 279 -30.80 -18.47 -21.38
CA VAL A 279 -31.52 -17.52 -20.51
C VAL A 279 -33.01 -17.55 -20.81
N ASN A 280 -33.43 -17.53 -22.11
CA ASN A 280 -34.85 -17.67 -22.49
C ASN A 280 -35.41 -18.98 -21.96
N ARG A 281 -34.65 -20.07 -22.10
CA ARG A 281 -35.05 -21.40 -21.66
C ARG A 281 -35.25 -21.46 -20.15
N LEU A 282 -34.43 -20.79 -19.38
CA LEU A 282 -34.60 -20.69 -17.93
C LEU A 282 -35.90 -19.94 -17.55
N TYR A 283 -36.23 -18.86 -18.26
CA TYR A 283 -37.49 -18.14 -18.05
C TYR A 283 -38.69 -19.03 -18.37
N GLU A 284 -38.67 -19.77 -19.48
CA GLU A 284 -39.72 -20.74 -19.85
C GLU A 284 -39.90 -21.84 -18.80
N LEU A 285 -38.79 -22.47 -18.36
CA LEU A 285 -38.81 -23.50 -17.33
C LEU A 285 -39.34 -22.99 -15.98
N SER A 286 -39.14 -21.71 -15.71
CA SER A 286 -39.66 -21.07 -14.50
C SER A 286 -41.11 -20.56 -14.61
N GLY A 287 -41.72 -20.65 -15.81
CA GLY A 287 -43.07 -20.16 -16.07
C GLY A 287 -43.18 -18.64 -16.04
N ILE A 288 -42.11 -17.90 -16.21
CA ILE A 288 -42.03 -16.42 -16.14
C ILE A 288 -41.78 -15.88 -17.55
N THR A 289 -42.51 -14.85 -17.93
CA THR A 289 -42.28 -14.16 -19.20
C THR A 289 -40.99 -13.31 -19.09
N ARG A 290 -40.01 -13.57 -19.98
CA ARG A 290 -38.78 -12.77 -20.00
C ARG A 290 -39.09 -11.32 -20.37
N PRO A 291 -38.67 -10.32 -19.55
CA PRO A 291 -38.84 -8.91 -19.91
C PRO A 291 -38.06 -8.59 -21.20
N SER A 292 -38.65 -7.75 -22.03
CA SER A 292 -37.98 -7.22 -23.21
C SER A 292 -36.72 -6.44 -22.85
N LYS A 293 -35.74 -6.34 -23.76
CA LYS A 293 -34.52 -5.53 -23.55
C LYS A 293 -34.83 -4.10 -23.10
N ARG A 294 -35.96 -3.55 -23.62
CA ARG A 294 -36.44 -2.21 -23.25
C ARG A 294 -36.98 -2.15 -21.82
N GLU A 295 -37.79 -3.13 -21.41
CA GLU A 295 -38.32 -3.22 -20.06
C GLU A 295 -37.20 -3.48 -19.04
N TYR A 296 -36.21 -4.28 -19.42
CA TYR A 296 -35.00 -4.52 -18.57
C TYR A 296 -34.20 -3.24 -18.38
N ALA A 297 -33.98 -2.46 -19.45
CA ALA A 297 -33.31 -1.16 -19.37
C ALA A 297 -34.07 -0.16 -18.51
N ILE A 298 -35.42 -0.15 -18.61
CA ILE A 298 -36.29 0.73 -17.80
C ILE A 298 -36.21 0.31 -16.32
N LYS A 299 -36.39 -0.98 -15.99
CA LYS A 299 -36.29 -1.48 -14.61
C LYS A 299 -34.92 -1.20 -14.00
N ALA A 300 -33.80 -1.43 -14.76
CA ALA A 300 -32.46 -1.11 -14.31
C ALA A 300 -32.29 0.40 -14.05
N LYS A 301 -32.83 1.23 -14.90
CA LYS A 301 -32.81 2.70 -14.76
C LYS A 301 -33.61 3.18 -13.54
N ILE A 302 -34.79 2.60 -13.30
CA ILE A 302 -35.61 2.88 -12.10
C ILE A 302 -34.80 2.51 -10.84
N LYS A 303 -34.24 1.31 -10.78
CA LYS A 303 -33.46 0.83 -9.65
C LYS A 303 -32.22 1.69 -9.39
N ALA A 304 -31.52 2.10 -10.43
CA ALA A 304 -30.33 2.96 -10.31
C ALA A 304 -30.68 4.36 -9.76
N ASN A 305 -31.92 4.81 -9.92
CA ASN A 305 -32.38 6.13 -9.50
C ASN A 305 -33.28 6.10 -8.25
N GLU A 306 -33.51 4.96 -7.62
CA GLU A 306 -34.37 4.83 -6.42
C GLU A 306 -34.00 5.84 -5.33
N GLY A 307 -32.72 6.03 -5.04
CA GLY A 307 -32.23 6.97 -4.03
C GLY A 307 -32.60 8.43 -4.37
N ILE A 308 -32.43 8.82 -5.64
CA ILE A 308 -32.75 10.17 -6.10
C ILE A 308 -34.25 10.38 -6.08
N VAL A 309 -35.05 9.41 -6.55
CA VAL A 309 -36.52 9.48 -6.55
C VAL A 309 -37.06 9.61 -5.12
N SER A 310 -36.53 8.83 -4.17
CA SER A 310 -36.89 8.93 -2.77
C SER A 310 -36.62 10.34 -2.22
N LYS A 311 -35.47 10.92 -2.52
CA LYS A 311 -35.11 12.29 -2.10
C LYS A 311 -36.01 13.33 -2.76
N LEU A 312 -36.39 13.16 -4.05
CA LEU A 312 -37.32 14.02 -4.74
C LEU A 312 -38.73 13.96 -4.14
N ILE A 313 -39.18 12.79 -3.68
CA ILE A 313 -40.44 12.60 -2.97
C ILE A 313 -40.41 13.34 -1.64
N GLU A 314 -39.34 13.13 -0.84
CA GLU A 314 -39.15 13.80 0.44
C GLU A 314 -39.18 15.34 0.28
N LEU A 315 -38.49 15.86 -0.72
CA LEU A 315 -38.45 17.29 -1.04
C LEU A 315 -39.74 17.81 -1.63
N ASN A 316 -40.71 16.96 -2.01
CA ASN A 316 -41.93 17.31 -2.71
C ASN A 316 -41.64 18.22 -3.95
N ALA A 317 -40.69 17.73 -4.78
CA ALA A 317 -40.00 18.54 -5.76
C ALA A 317 -40.90 19.31 -6.72
N HIS A 318 -42.01 18.71 -7.17
CA HIS A 318 -42.95 19.36 -8.11
C HIS A 318 -43.75 20.53 -7.51
N ARG A 319 -43.79 20.65 -6.17
CA ARG A 319 -44.52 21.75 -5.48
C ARG A 319 -43.58 22.81 -4.90
N GLN A 320 -42.41 22.41 -4.48
CA GLN A 320 -41.45 23.29 -3.77
C GLN A 320 -40.54 24.08 -4.73
N TYR A 321 -40.29 23.52 -5.91
CA TYR A 321 -39.36 24.13 -6.88
C TYR A 321 -40.09 24.54 -8.14
N THR A 322 -39.79 25.75 -8.66
CA THR A 322 -40.37 26.28 -9.89
C THR A 322 -39.84 25.53 -11.12
N LEU A 323 -40.66 25.43 -12.17
CA LEU A 323 -40.27 24.78 -13.43
C LEU A 323 -39.54 25.78 -14.36
N ASP A 324 -38.43 26.31 -13.88
CA ASP A 324 -37.53 27.25 -14.58
C ASP A 324 -36.08 26.98 -14.18
N ASP A 325 -35.17 27.74 -14.77
CA ASP A 325 -33.72 27.54 -14.53
C ASP A 325 -33.37 27.69 -13.04
N LYS A 326 -33.96 28.67 -12.36
CA LYS A 326 -33.76 28.93 -10.93
C LYS A 326 -34.25 27.77 -10.04
N GLY A 327 -35.44 27.25 -10.32
CA GLY A 327 -35.97 26.14 -9.56
C GLY A 327 -35.18 24.85 -9.77
N PHE A 328 -34.76 24.56 -10.99
CA PHE A 328 -33.89 23.40 -11.25
C PHE A 328 -32.49 23.58 -10.69
N GLY A 329 -31.92 24.79 -10.70
CA GLY A 329 -30.65 25.06 -10.04
C GLY A 329 -30.71 24.83 -8.54
N ALA A 330 -31.78 25.36 -7.89
CA ALA A 330 -32.00 25.17 -6.47
C ALA A 330 -32.23 23.67 -6.09
N LEU A 331 -33.01 22.96 -6.91
CA LEU A 331 -33.25 21.54 -6.71
C LEU A 331 -31.96 20.70 -6.84
N PHE A 332 -31.14 21.01 -7.89
CA PHE A 332 -29.85 20.33 -8.06
C PHE A 332 -28.94 20.55 -6.85
N ALA A 333 -28.83 21.81 -6.39
CA ALA A 333 -28.04 22.14 -5.21
C ALA A 333 -28.51 21.37 -3.98
N GLU A 334 -29.82 21.32 -3.73
CA GLU A 334 -30.39 20.62 -2.56
C GLU A 334 -30.22 19.10 -2.63
N VAL A 335 -30.47 18.51 -3.80
CA VAL A 335 -30.29 17.04 -3.99
C VAL A 335 -28.85 16.61 -3.76
N TYR A 336 -27.89 17.42 -4.17
CA TYR A 336 -26.48 17.07 -4.14
C TYR A 336 -25.62 17.87 -3.16
N LYS A 337 -26.22 18.61 -2.21
CA LYS A 337 -25.49 19.41 -1.22
C LYS A 337 -24.43 18.64 -0.44
N ASP A 338 -24.66 17.35 -0.17
CA ASP A 338 -23.77 16.50 0.60
C ASP A 338 -22.71 15.80 -0.28
N THR A 339 -22.81 15.96 -1.60
CA THR A 339 -21.93 15.27 -2.56
C THR A 339 -21.23 16.19 -3.55
N CYS A 340 -21.76 17.39 -3.80
CA CYS A 340 -21.17 18.35 -4.73
C CYS A 340 -21.18 19.74 -4.12
N ARG A 341 -20.06 20.45 -4.18
CA ARG A 341 -19.90 21.84 -3.76
C ARG A 341 -19.14 22.62 -4.83
N TYR A 342 -19.58 23.83 -5.11
CA TYR A 342 -18.84 24.72 -5.96
C TYR A 342 -17.89 25.57 -5.14
N ASN A 343 -16.58 25.50 -5.46
CA ASN A 343 -15.58 26.35 -4.83
C ASN A 343 -15.47 27.67 -5.59
N ALA A 344 -16.01 28.73 -5.01
CA ALA A 344 -16.03 30.05 -5.61
C ALA A 344 -14.64 30.70 -5.77
N THR A 345 -13.68 30.34 -4.91
CA THR A 345 -12.31 30.83 -5.00
C THR A 345 -11.55 30.21 -6.16
N ALA A 346 -11.67 28.91 -6.34
CA ALA A 346 -11.00 28.16 -7.41
C ALA A 346 -11.79 28.17 -8.72
N ASN A 347 -13.07 28.59 -8.70
CA ASN A 347 -14.00 28.54 -9.81
C ASN A 347 -14.22 27.12 -10.36
N GLU A 348 -14.30 26.12 -9.46
CA GLU A 348 -14.32 24.70 -9.76
C GLU A 348 -15.27 23.93 -8.87
N TRP A 349 -15.73 22.78 -9.36
CA TRP A 349 -16.52 21.85 -8.57
C TRP A 349 -15.66 20.92 -7.75
N TYR A 350 -16.16 20.57 -6.58
CA TYR A 350 -15.62 19.52 -5.69
C TYR A 350 -16.72 18.50 -5.45
N PHE A 351 -16.33 17.25 -5.30
CA PHE A 351 -17.26 16.19 -4.93
C PHE A 351 -16.75 15.40 -3.72
N PHE A 352 -17.68 14.94 -2.91
CA PHE A 352 -17.40 14.08 -1.78
C PHE A 352 -17.47 12.62 -2.24
N ASN A 353 -16.37 11.91 -2.14
CA ASN A 353 -16.25 10.50 -2.57
C ASN A 353 -16.69 9.49 -1.50
N GLY A 354 -17.36 9.95 -0.43
CA GLY A 354 -17.73 9.15 0.73
C GLY A 354 -16.70 9.20 1.87
N LYS A 355 -15.52 9.83 1.65
CA LYS A 355 -14.46 9.94 2.63
C LYS A 355 -13.84 11.34 2.70
N VAL A 356 -13.71 11.99 1.56
CA VAL A 356 -12.99 13.25 1.42
C VAL A 356 -13.52 14.03 0.22
N TRP A 357 -13.44 15.35 0.30
CA TRP A 357 -13.76 16.22 -0.82
C TRP A 357 -12.61 16.27 -1.81
N VAL A 358 -12.90 15.99 -3.07
CA VAL A 358 -11.92 15.92 -4.15
C VAL A 358 -12.34 16.89 -5.26
N ARG A 359 -11.37 17.53 -5.88
CA ARG A 359 -11.59 18.38 -7.05
C ARG A 359 -12.22 17.56 -8.20
N ASP A 360 -13.29 18.07 -8.79
CA ASP A 360 -13.93 17.47 -9.96
C ASP A 360 -13.27 18.03 -11.23
N GLU A 361 -12.25 17.35 -11.72
CA GLU A 361 -11.51 17.77 -12.90
C GLU A 361 -12.43 17.85 -14.14
N GLY A 362 -12.54 19.03 -14.70
CA GLY A 362 -13.42 19.31 -15.84
C GLY A 362 -14.92 19.21 -15.53
N GLY A 363 -15.33 19.09 -14.26
CA GLY A 363 -16.75 19.02 -13.88
C GLY A 363 -17.46 17.73 -14.29
N MET A 364 -16.71 16.65 -14.51
CA MET A 364 -17.26 15.40 -15.07
C MET A 364 -18.24 14.70 -14.13
N ILE A 365 -17.97 14.71 -12.83
CA ILE A 365 -18.86 14.09 -11.84
C ILE A 365 -20.16 14.89 -11.74
N VAL A 366 -20.08 16.22 -11.66
CA VAL A 366 -21.24 17.10 -11.57
C VAL A 366 -22.11 17.02 -12.84
N HIS A 367 -21.49 16.93 -14.02
CA HIS A 367 -22.23 16.69 -15.26
C HIS A 367 -22.95 15.32 -15.26
N ASN A 368 -22.35 14.28 -14.68
CA ASN A 368 -23.02 12.99 -14.53
C ASN A 368 -24.18 13.08 -13.52
N LYS A 369 -23.99 13.77 -12.40
CA LYS A 369 -25.06 14.03 -11.42
C LYS A 369 -26.24 14.79 -12.05
N ALA A 370 -25.99 15.74 -12.96
CA ALA A 370 -27.03 16.42 -13.70
C ALA A 370 -27.82 15.47 -14.61
N LYS A 371 -27.20 14.48 -15.23
CA LYS A 371 -27.90 13.44 -16.01
C LYS A 371 -28.72 12.53 -15.11
N GLU A 372 -28.14 12.08 -13.97
CA GLU A 372 -28.83 11.26 -12.96
C GLU A 372 -30.10 11.98 -12.47
N LEU A 373 -29.99 13.27 -12.13
CA LEU A 373 -31.16 14.07 -11.71
C LEU A 373 -32.21 14.15 -12.81
N ALA A 374 -31.82 14.43 -14.06
CA ALA A 374 -32.76 14.51 -15.19
C ALA A 374 -33.53 13.19 -15.37
N ASP A 375 -32.85 12.05 -15.25
CA ASP A 375 -33.47 10.73 -15.30
C ASP A 375 -34.37 10.47 -14.08
N GLY A 376 -33.91 10.81 -12.88
CA GLY A 376 -34.68 10.71 -11.65
C GLY A 376 -35.97 11.53 -11.66
N LEU A 377 -35.91 12.75 -12.19
CA LEU A 377 -37.08 13.62 -12.32
C LEU A 377 -38.16 13.07 -13.27
N LEU A 378 -37.77 12.42 -14.38
CA LEU A 378 -38.71 11.74 -15.27
C LEU A 378 -39.40 10.54 -14.57
N ILE A 379 -38.68 9.80 -13.75
CA ILE A 379 -39.25 8.70 -12.96
C ILE A 379 -40.16 9.28 -11.86
N TYR A 380 -39.68 10.29 -11.14
CA TYR A 380 -40.46 10.99 -10.11
C TYR A 380 -41.79 11.54 -10.65
N ALA A 381 -41.80 12.04 -11.86
CA ALA A 381 -43.04 12.53 -12.51
C ALA A 381 -44.17 11.48 -12.52
N THR A 382 -43.84 10.18 -12.51
CA THR A 382 -44.82 9.10 -12.48
C THR A 382 -45.57 9.02 -11.13
N THR A 383 -45.04 9.62 -10.07
CA THR A 383 -45.65 9.65 -8.72
C THR A 383 -46.64 10.79 -8.53
N ILE A 384 -46.72 11.74 -9.51
CA ILE A 384 -47.66 12.86 -9.46
C ILE A 384 -49.04 12.33 -9.82
N GLU A 385 -50.01 12.53 -8.90
CA GLU A 385 -51.37 12.00 -9.06
C GLU A 385 -52.21 12.83 -10.06
N ASP A 386 -52.06 14.16 -10.07
CA ASP A 386 -52.78 15.05 -10.98
C ASP A 386 -52.20 14.92 -12.39
N GLU A 387 -52.99 14.41 -13.32
CA GLU A 387 -52.56 14.14 -14.70
C GLU A 387 -52.19 15.42 -15.49
N GLN A 388 -52.82 16.58 -15.19
CA GLN A 388 -52.48 17.83 -15.87
C GLN A 388 -51.14 18.37 -15.31
N GLN A 389 -50.93 18.33 -14.00
CA GLN A 389 -49.66 18.71 -13.37
C GLN A 389 -48.54 17.80 -13.85
N LYS A 390 -48.78 16.51 -13.86
CA LYS A 390 -47.84 15.50 -14.36
C LYS A 390 -47.39 15.75 -15.78
N LYS A 391 -48.34 16.03 -16.70
CA LYS A 391 -48.04 16.36 -18.09
C LYS A 391 -47.18 17.60 -18.20
N ASN A 392 -47.58 18.68 -17.52
CA ASN A 392 -46.80 19.92 -17.50
C ASN A 392 -45.38 19.68 -16.93
N TYR A 393 -45.27 18.90 -15.85
CA TYR A 393 -44.01 18.60 -15.24
C TYR A 393 -43.08 17.79 -16.19
N ILE A 394 -43.60 16.79 -16.87
CA ILE A 394 -42.87 15.98 -17.87
C ILE A 394 -42.38 16.86 -19.03
N ASP A 395 -43.22 17.78 -19.53
CA ASP A 395 -42.84 18.66 -20.62
C ASP A 395 -41.67 19.57 -20.27
N TYR A 396 -41.59 20.04 -19.03
CA TYR A 396 -40.44 20.83 -18.55
C TYR A 396 -39.21 19.99 -18.28
N VAL A 397 -39.34 18.89 -17.53
CA VAL A 397 -38.23 18.01 -17.16
C VAL A 397 -37.60 17.37 -18.39
N SER A 398 -38.37 17.06 -19.43
CA SER A 398 -37.85 16.48 -20.68
C SER A 398 -36.80 17.37 -21.36
N LYS A 399 -36.87 18.71 -21.14
CA LYS A 399 -35.86 19.65 -21.66
C LYS A 399 -34.45 19.34 -21.08
N LEU A 400 -34.36 18.83 -19.85
CA LEU A 400 -33.08 18.41 -19.23
C LEU A 400 -32.40 17.24 -19.96
N GLY A 401 -33.10 16.59 -20.91
CA GLY A 401 -32.46 15.67 -21.86
C GLY A 401 -31.43 16.37 -22.77
N GLN A 402 -31.55 17.69 -22.98
CA GLN A 402 -30.59 18.47 -23.76
C GLN A 402 -29.45 19.02 -22.88
N LEU A 403 -28.22 19.02 -23.40
CA LEU A 403 -27.03 19.47 -22.70
C LEU A 403 -27.16 20.88 -22.14
N ARG A 404 -27.60 21.82 -22.95
CA ARG A 404 -27.71 23.25 -22.58
C ARG A 404 -28.55 23.50 -21.32
N PHE A 405 -29.67 22.79 -21.14
CA PHE A 405 -30.49 22.94 -19.94
C PHE A 405 -29.86 22.37 -18.70
N ARG A 406 -29.10 21.22 -18.82
CA ARG A 406 -28.34 20.70 -17.71
C ARG A 406 -27.17 21.60 -17.32
N GLU A 407 -26.49 22.20 -18.32
CA GLU A 407 -25.44 23.19 -18.05
C GLU A 407 -25.98 24.42 -17.35
N THR A 408 -27.16 24.93 -17.79
CA THR A 408 -27.82 26.06 -17.12
C THR A 408 -28.20 25.70 -15.68
N MET A 409 -28.81 24.54 -15.43
CA MET A 409 -29.13 24.05 -14.09
C MET A 409 -27.88 23.97 -13.20
N VAL A 410 -26.81 23.38 -13.69
CA VAL A 410 -25.51 23.26 -12.94
C VAL A 410 -24.90 24.65 -12.73
N LYS A 411 -25.00 25.54 -13.69
CA LYS A 411 -24.48 26.92 -13.57
C LYS A 411 -25.27 27.74 -12.56
N ASP A 412 -26.58 27.61 -12.56
CA ASP A 412 -27.47 28.35 -11.66
C ASP A 412 -27.40 27.81 -10.21
N SER A 413 -26.97 26.57 -10.03
CA SER A 413 -26.77 25.99 -8.69
C SER A 413 -25.49 26.43 -7.96
N ARG A 414 -24.59 27.16 -8.63
CA ARG A 414 -23.23 27.45 -8.11
C ARG A 414 -23.23 28.39 -6.91
N ASP A 415 -24.18 29.29 -6.82
CA ASP A 415 -24.31 30.26 -5.73
C ASP A 415 -25.07 29.71 -4.51
N ILE A 416 -25.56 28.46 -4.62
CA ILE A 416 -26.26 27.77 -3.55
C ILE A 416 -25.32 26.78 -2.91
N TYR A 417 -25.15 26.83 -1.60
CA TYR A 417 -24.20 25.97 -0.86
C TYR A 417 -22.76 26.01 -1.39
N PHE A 418 -22.33 27.13 -1.96
CA PHE A 418 -20.95 27.29 -2.39
C PHE A 418 -19.98 27.28 -1.19
N VAL A 419 -18.75 26.93 -1.46
CA VAL A 419 -17.65 26.97 -0.50
C VAL A 419 -16.52 27.83 -1.04
N THR A 420 -15.67 28.29 -0.15
CA THR A 420 -14.41 28.96 -0.50
C THR A 420 -13.23 28.04 -0.14
N LYS A 421 -12.03 28.40 -0.55
CA LYS A 421 -10.83 27.65 -0.16
C LYS A 421 -10.67 27.56 1.36
N SER A 422 -11.05 28.61 2.10
CA SER A 422 -10.93 28.68 3.55
C SER A 422 -11.98 27.89 4.33
N ASP A 423 -13.00 27.36 3.65
CA ASP A 423 -14.00 26.51 4.30
C ASP A 423 -13.54 25.05 4.39
N PHE A 424 -12.66 24.63 3.48
CA PHE A 424 -12.05 23.31 3.54
C PHE A 424 -11.02 23.21 4.66
N ASP A 425 -10.98 22.03 5.29
CA ASP A 425 -10.03 21.69 6.36
C ASP A 425 -10.01 22.69 7.54
N LYS A 426 -11.10 23.42 7.75
CA LYS A 426 -11.22 24.49 8.76
C LYS A 426 -11.10 23.95 10.19
N ASN A 427 -11.63 22.78 10.44
CA ASN A 427 -11.49 22.10 11.73
C ASN A 427 -10.14 21.37 11.80
N LEU A 428 -9.14 22.05 12.31
CA LEU A 428 -7.78 21.57 12.40
C LEU A 428 -7.58 20.40 13.38
N ASP A 429 -8.55 20.15 14.27
CA ASP A 429 -8.50 19.05 15.23
C ASP A 429 -8.88 17.70 14.59
N LEU A 430 -9.48 17.74 13.39
CA LEU A 430 -9.87 16.53 12.69
C LEU A 430 -8.72 15.93 11.86
N PHE A 431 -8.58 14.61 11.97
CA PHE A 431 -7.63 13.82 11.17
C PHE A 431 -8.39 12.72 10.43
N ASN A 432 -8.40 12.79 9.11
CA ASN A 432 -9.18 11.92 8.26
C ASN A 432 -8.41 10.63 7.94
N CYS A 433 -8.94 9.48 8.38
CA CYS A 433 -8.46 8.13 8.10
C CYS A 433 -9.28 7.50 6.96
N GLN A 434 -8.89 6.30 6.49
CA GLN A 434 -9.60 5.60 5.40
C GLN A 434 -11.00 5.09 5.79
N ASN A 435 -11.26 4.90 7.07
CA ASN A 435 -12.51 4.33 7.60
C ASN A 435 -13.28 5.27 8.53
N GLY A 436 -12.88 6.54 8.65
CA GLY A 436 -13.54 7.54 9.50
C GLY A 436 -12.60 8.69 9.86
N THR A 437 -13.07 9.59 10.69
CA THR A 437 -12.36 10.80 11.11
C THR A 437 -12.08 10.75 12.62
N LEU A 438 -10.81 10.92 13.00
CA LEU A 438 -10.35 10.99 14.38
C LEU A 438 -10.24 12.45 14.82
N ASN A 439 -10.88 12.82 15.93
CA ASN A 439 -10.63 14.08 16.60
C ASN A 439 -9.37 13.96 17.45
N LEU A 440 -8.32 14.70 17.13
CA LEU A 440 -7.02 14.61 17.80
C LEU A 440 -6.99 15.26 19.20
N LYS A 441 -8.03 16.00 19.60
CA LYS A 441 -8.14 16.55 20.97
C LYS A 441 -8.93 15.64 21.90
N THR A 442 -10.06 15.13 21.45
CA THR A 442 -10.92 14.26 22.27
C THR A 442 -10.60 12.78 22.10
N PHE A 443 -9.93 12.42 21.00
CA PHE A 443 -9.65 11.05 20.54
C PHE A 443 -10.89 10.25 20.17
N ASP A 444 -12.01 10.92 19.90
CA ASP A 444 -13.22 10.30 19.39
C ASP A 444 -13.06 9.98 17.90
N PHE A 445 -13.46 8.77 17.52
CA PHE A 445 -13.46 8.33 16.15
C PHE A 445 -14.89 8.28 15.61
N MET A 446 -15.15 8.96 14.51
CA MET A 446 -16.45 9.18 13.92
C MET A 446 -16.51 8.72 12.47
N PRO A 447 -17.68 8.34 11.95
CA PRO A 447 -17.86 8.14 10.51
C PRO A 447 -17.50 9.41 9.72
N HIS A 448 -17.12 9.23 8.44
CA HIS A 448 -16.93 10.38 7.54
C HIS A 448 -18.21 11.21 7.41
N ASN A 449 -18.07 12.52 7.44
CA ASN A 449 -19.16 13.46 7.25
C ASN A 449 -18.80 14.50 6.19
N SER A 450 -19.65 14.69 5.21
CA SER A 450 -19.47 15.71 4.14
C SER A 450 -19.41 17.13 4.70
N ASP A 451 -20.11 17.42 5.79
CA ASP A 451 -20.15 18.75 6.41
C ASP A 451 -18.85 19.13 7.10
N ASP A 452 -17.95 18.17 7.38
CA ASP A 452 -16.61 18.45 7.90
C ASP A 452 -15.72 19.12 6.87
N LEU A 453 -16.11 19.13 5.60
CA LEU A 453 -15.39 19.74 4.47
C LEU A 453 -13.89 19.37 4.43
N LEU A 454 -13.56 18.12 4.77
CA LEU A 454 -12.16 17.66 4.75
C LEU A 454 -11.72 17.39 3.31
N SER A 455 -10.59 18.01 2.91
CA SER A 455 -9.96 17.81 1.59
C SER A 455 -8.71 16.93 1.67
N LYS A 456 -8.29 16.53 2.88
CA LYS A 456 -7.12 15.71 3.15
C LYS A 456 -7.53 14.36 3.72
N ILE A 457 -6.75 13.32 3.38
CA ILE A 457 -6.97 11.97 3.90
C ILE A 457 -5.63 11.25 4.07
N SER A 458 -5.48 10.54 5.17
CA SER A 458 -4.33 9.66 5.43
C SER A 458 -4.53 8.29 4.77
N ASN A 459 -3.47 7.47 4.68
CA ASN A 459 -3.59 6.09 4.20
C ASN A 459 -3.95 5.08 5.32
N VAL A 460 -4.19 5.56 6.52
CA VAL A 460 -4.46 4.70 7.69
C VAL A 460 -5.90 4.21 7.69
N VAL A 461 -6.09 2.90 7.83
CA VAL A 461 -7.32 2.34 8.34
C VAL A 461 -7.16 2.29 9.86
N TYR A 462 -7.85 3.16 10.58
CA TYR A 462 -7.71 3.27 12.03
C TYR A 462 -8.36 2.09 12.74
N GLU A 463 -7.55 1.34 13.46
CA GLU A 463 -7.98 0.23 14.32
C GLU A 463 -7.39 0.46 15.73
N PRO A 464 -8.20 0.84 16.73
CA PRO A 464 -7.72 1.20 18.06
C PRO A 464 -6.89 0.14 18.77
N SER A 465 -7.09 -1.14 18.44
CA SER A 465 -6.35 -2.28 19.00
C SER A 465 -5.08 -2.64 18.25
N ALA A 466 -4.83 -2.01 17.12
CA ALA A 466 -3.65 -2.34 16.29
C ALA A 466 -2.35 -1.95 16.98
N TYR A 467 -1.35 -2.82 16.86
CA TYR A 467 -0.02 -2.66 17.40
C TYR A 467 1.02 -3.21 16.42
N SER A 468 2.13 -2.50 16.23
CA SER A 468 3.19 -2.93 15.33
C SER A 468 4.48 -3.29 16.09
N VAL A 469 4.71 -4.58 16.28
CA VAL A 469 5.95 -5.10 16.87
C VAL A 469 7.17 -4.73 16.02
N GLU A 470 7.02 -4.77 14.69
CA GLU A 470 8.11 -4.42 13.76
C GLU A 470 8.52 -2.96 13.88
N TRP A 471 7.56 -2.06 14.06
CA TRP A 471 7.84 -0.65 14.29
C TRP A 471 8.60 -0.40 15.58
N GLU A 472 8.14 -0.97 16.68
CA GLU A 472 8.83 -0.79 17.97
C GLU A 472 10.24 -1.37 17.95
N LYS A 473 10.41 -2.54 17.35
CA LYS A 473 11.74 -3.13 17.14
C LYS A 473 12.62 -2.20 16.31
N PHE A 474 12.11 -1.71 15.19
CA PHE A 474 12.83 -0.77 14.31
C PHE A 474 13.23 0.51 15.05
N ILE A 475 12.29 1.15 15.78
CA ILE A 475 12.58 2.38 16.55
C ILE A 475 13.62 2.11 17.65
N ASN A 476 13.50 0.99 18.36
CA ASN A 476 14.45 0.62 19.39
C ASN A 476 15.86 0.40 18.82
N GLU A 477 15.97 -0.25 17.66
CA GLU A 477 17.27 -0.49 17.00
C GLU A 477 17.90 0.82 16.50
N VAL A 478 17.17 1.68 15.82
CA VAL A 478 17.72 2.94 15.27
C VAL A 478 18.07 3.97 16.36
N MET A 479 17.39 3.91 17.51
CA MET A 479 17.69 4.75 18.69
C MET A 479 18.63 4.05 19.67
N GLN A 480 19.13 2.84 19.37
CA GLN A 480 20.05 2.05 20.20
C GLN A 480 19.55 1.81 21.64
N GLY A 481 18.23 1.67 21.81
CA GLY A 481 17.60 1.44 23.10
C GLY A 481 17.53 2.70 24.02
N ASP A 482 17.88 3.89 23.53
CA ASP A 482 17.77 5.12 24.30
C ASP A 482 16.29 5.48 24.50
N THR A 483 15.76 5.14 25.66
CA THR A 483 14.33 5.29 25.99
C THR A 483 13.87 6.74 25.98
N GLU A 484 14.74 7.70 26.37
CA GLU A 484 14.41 9.12 26.36
C GLU A 484 14.35 9.68 24.94
N LYS A 485 15.27 9.27 24.07
CA LYS A 485 15.22 9.61 22.64
C LYS A 485 13.98 9.00 21.97
N ILE A 486 13.66 7.74 22.27
CA ILE A 486 12.47 7.04 21.75
C ILE A 486 11.20 7.78 22.17
N LYS A 487 11.06 8.10 23.47
CA LYS A 487 9.90 8.83 23.99
C LYS A 487 9.77 10.22 23.36
N TYR A 488 10.89 10.91 23.20
CA TYR A 488 10.91 12.22 22.55
C TYR A 488 10.49 12.12 21.08
N LEU A 489 11.05 11.16 20.34
CA LEU A 489 10.68 10.90 18.95
C LEU A 489 9.18 10.57 18.82
N GLN A 490 8.64 9.75 19.70
CA GLN A 490 7.22 9.41 19.75
C GLN A 490 6.34 10.64 19.94
N LYS A 491 6.70 11.54 20.88
CA LYS A 491 5.97 12.77 21.12
C LYS A 491 5.96 13.73 19.93
N ILE A 492 7.13 13.96 19.30
CA ILE A 492 7.20 14.87 18.15
C ILE A 492 6.53 14.31 16.90
N LEU A 493 6.52 12.99 16.70
CA LEU A 493 5.78 12.35 15.62
C LEU A 493 4.28 12.37 15.89
N GLY A 494 3.86 12.18 17.13
CA GLY A 494 2.47 12.40 17.54
C GLY A 494 2.03 13.86 17.36
N TYR A 495 2.83 14.80 17.78
CA TYR A 495 2.61 16.24 17.54
C TYR A 495 2.47 16.56 16.04
N SER A 496 3.18 15.82 15.19
CA SER A 496 3.14 16.02 13.74
C SER A 496 1.82 15.56 13.09
N LEU A 497 0.96 14.82 13.79
CA LEU A 497 -0.40 14.55 13.34
C LEU A 497 -1.30 15.79 13.37
N THR A 498 -1.01 16.72 14.28
CA THR A 498 -1.82 17.93 14.50
C THR A 498 -1.48 19.04 13.50
N ALA A 499 -2.31 20.06 13.45
CA ALA A 499 -2.01 21.32 12.77
C ALA A 499 -1.34 22.36 13.68
N ASP A 500 -1.07 22.00 14.96
CA ASP A 500 -0.42 22.88 15.92
C ASP A 500 1.06 23.08 15.58
N THR A 501 1.53 24.34 15.68
CA THR A 501 2.92 24.74 15.42
C THR A 501 3.53 25.46 16.62
N ASN A 502 3.00 25.24 17.84
CA ASN A 502 3.42 25.90 19.06
C ASN A 502 4.90 25.74 19.42
N LEU A 503 5.53 24.66 18.98
CA LEU A 503 6.95 24.42 19.24
C LEU A 503 7.86 25.27 18.34
N GLU A 504 7.37 25.79 17.21
CA GLU A 504 8.15 26.59 16.23
C GLU A 504 9.51 25.96 15.87
N THR A 505 9.60 24.64 15.82
CA THR A 505 10.85 23.88 15.78
C THR A 505 11.01 23.09 14.50
N CYS A 506 12.24 23.11 13.96
CA CYS A 506 12.72 22.20 12.93
C CYS A 506 13.42 21.00 13.57
N PHE A 507 13.06 19.79 13.18
CA PHE A 507 13.66 18.54 13.62
C PHE A 507 14.66 18.05 12.59
N ILE A 508 15.95 18.00 12.95
CA ILE A 508 17.02 17.51 12.07
C ILE A 508 17.36 16.08 12.47
N LEU A 509 17.03 15.14 11.58
CA LEU A 509 17.41 13.73 11.73
C LEU A 509 18.82 13.56 11.15
N TYR A 510 19.82 13.56 12.03
CA TYR A 510 21.21 13.52 11.65
C TYR A 510 21.85 12.15 11.86
N GLY A 511 22.59 11.68 10.88
CA GLY A 511 23.44 10.52 11.06
C GLY A 511 24.67 10.64 10.16
N ALA A 512 25.85 10.68 10.76
CA ALA A 512 27.12 10.88 10.07
C ALA A 512 27.40 9.76 9.03
N THR A 513 26.82 8.57 9.22
CA THR A 513 26.91 7.42 8.33
C THR A 513 25.63 7.25 7.51
N THR A 514 25.70 6.44 6.45
CA THR A 514 24.54 5.94 5.72
C THR A 514 23.96 4.71 6.40
N ARG A 515 22.81 4.21 5.92
CA ARG A 515 22.18 2.97 6.41
C ARG A 515 21.88 2.99 7.92
N ASN A 516 21.25 4.02 8.39
CA ASN A 516 20.91 4.25 9.80
C ASN A 516 19.39 4.38 10.09
N GLY A 517 18.55 4.01 9.12
CA GLY A 517 17.09 3.95 9.30
C GLY A 517 16.34 5.26 9.07
N LYS A 518 17.00 6.43 8.91
CA LYS A 518 16.33 7.74 8.71
C LYS A 518 15.30 7.73 7.57
N SER A 519 15.71 7.26 6.40
CA SER A 519 14.84 7.24 5.21
C SER A 519 13.65 6.29 5.41
N THR A 520 13.85 5.15 6.08
CA THR A 520 12.77 4.22 6.42
C THR A 520 11.73 4.88 7.31
N LEU A 521 12.17 5.58 8.36
CA LEU A 521 11.27 6.35 9.25
C LEU A 521 10.46 7.37 8.45
N ILE A 522 11.12 8.23 7.68
CA ILE A 522 10.47 9.32 6.94
C ILE A 522 9.50 8.80 5.88
N GLU A 523 9.89 7.81 5.09
CA GLU A 523 9.04 7.25 4.04
C GLU A 523 7.79 6.55 4.62
N THR A 524 7.95 5.85 5.75
CA THR A 524 6.82 5.25 6.47
C THR A 524 5.84 6.31 6.95
N LEU A 525 6.33 7.41 7.52
CA LEU A 525 5.48 8.51 7.98
C LEU A 525 4.81 9.27 6.83
N LEU A 526 5.52 9.53 5.74
CA LEU A 526 4.93 10.13 4.54
C LEU A 526 3.82 9.27 3.98
N TYR A 527 4.02 7.94 3.93
CA TYR A 527 2.98 7.01 3.52
C TYR A 527 1.79 7.04 4.47
N LEU A 528 2.03 6.95 5.78
CA LEU A 528 1.00 7.03 6.82
C LEU A 528 0.14 8.28 6.63
N LEU A 529 0.76 9.43 6.44
CA LEU A 529 0.11 10.73 6.34
C LEU A 529 -0.55 11.00 4.97
N GLY A 530 -0.36 10.12 3.97
CA GLY A 530 -1.08 10.15 2.71
C GLY A 530 -0.45 11.00 1.60
N ASN A 531 0.82 11.35 1.68
CA ASN A 531 1.54 12.09 0.61
C ASN A 531 0.74 13.27 0.03
N THR A 532 0.71 13.43 -1.30
CA THR A 532 0.08 14.57 -2.01
C THR A 532 -1.40 14.80 -1.70
N ALA A 533 -2.17 13.75 -1.42
CA ALA A 533 -3.60 13.86 -1.10
C ALA A 533 -3.87 13.94 0.41
N GLY A 534 -2.82 13.84 1.23
CA GLY A 534 -2.92 13.81 2.69
C GLY A 534 -2.21 14.95 3.38
N TYR A 535 -1.70 14.63 4.55
CA TYR A 535 -1.09 15.58 5.50
C TYR A 535 0.44 15.62 5.42
N GLY A 536 1.09 14.70 4.69
CA GLY A 536 2.54 14.59 4.54
C GLY A 536 3.02 15.14 3.21
N MET A 537 4.20 15.78 3.19
CA MET A 537 4.77 16.30 1.96
C MET A 537 6.30 16.32 2.01
N SER A 538 6.93 16.16 0.85
CA SER A 538 8.37 16.35 0.67
C SER A 538 8.64 17.60 -0.15
N MET A 539 9.70 18.33 0.21
CA MET A 539 10.19 19.47 -0.53
C MET A 539 11.66 19.30 -0.93
N GLN A 540 12.07 20.03 -1.95
CA GLN A 540 13.47 20.08 -2.36
C GLN A 540 14.27 20.89 -1.32
N PRO A 541 15.37 20.35 -0.77
CA PRO A 541 16.14 21.07 0.24
C PRO A 541 16.74 22.40 -0.28
N GLN A 542 16.95 22.51 -1.60
CA GLN A 542 17.41 23.75 -2.25
C GLN A 542 16.45 24.93 -2.05
N THR A 543 15.17 24.67 -1.78
CA THR A 543 14.18 25.70 -1.44
C THR A 543 14.56 26.42 -0.13
N LEU A 544 15.22 25.70 0.80
CA LEU A 544 15.68 26.24 2.09
C LEU A 544 17.06 26.91 2.00
N ALA A 545 17.73 26.88 0.84
CA ALA A 545 19.06 27.42 0.68
C ALA A 545 19.04 28.95 0.52
N GLN A 546 20.04 29.60 1.08
CA GLN A 546 20.29 31.01 0.86
C GLN A 546 20.60 31.27 -0.61
N LYS A 547 19.76 32.09 -1.26
CA LYS A 547 19.91 32.48 -2.68
C LYS A 547 20.61 33.82 -2.77
N GLN A 548 21.60 33.93 -3.68
CA GLN A 548 22.34 35.22 -3.88
C GLN A 548 21.46 36.30 -4.50
N ASN A 549 20.51 35.94 -5.40
CA ASN A 549 19.55 36.84 -6.01
C ASN A 549 18.14 36.36 -5.66
N LYS A 550 17.44 37.10 -4.79
CA LYS A 550 16.01 36.92 -4.53
C LYS A 550 15.23 37.83 -5.46
N ASP A 551 14.57 37.24 -6.47
CA ASP A 551 13.50 37.95 -7.16
C ASP A 551 12.18 37.70 -6.41
N SER A 552 11.71 38.70 -5.68
CA SER A 552 10.47 38.64 -4.91
C SER A 552 9.21 38.39 -5.78
N ARG A 553 9.35 38.51 -7.13
CA ARG A 553 8.25 38.31 -8.08
C ARG A 553 8.16 36.90 -8.62
N GLN A 554 9.14 36.03 -8.33
CA GLN A 554 9.07 34.63 -8.79
C GLN A 554 7.95 33.87 -8.08
N ALA A 555 7.22 33.07 -8.85
CA ALA A 555 6.23 32.15 -8.30
C ALA A 555 6.91 31.19 -7.32
N SER A 556 6.39 31.08 -6.11
CA SER A 556 6.88 30.22 -5.04
C SER A 556 6.09 28.91 -5.00
N GLY A 557 5.96 28.23 -6.14
CA GLY A 557 5.15 27.00 -6.27
C GLY A 557 5.51 25.93 -5.25
N ASP A 558 6.78 25.81 -4.88
CA ASP A 558 7.26 24.89 -3.83
C ASP A 558 6.71 25.25 -2.44
N ILE A 559 6.47 26.53 -2.18
CA ILE A 559 5.89 27.02 -0.92
C ILE A 559 4.36 26.97 -0.99
N ALA A 560 3.76 27.34 -2.13
CA ALA A 560 2.32 27.34 -2.31
C ALA A 560 1.65 25.98 -2.08
N ARG A 561 2.33 24.89 -2.43
CA ARG A 561 1.84 23.51 -2.24
C ARG A 561 1.83 23.05 -0.78
N LEU A 562 2.46 23.79 0.15
CA LEU A 562 2.56 23.42 1.57
C LEU A 562 1.28 23.73 2.36
N ASP A 563 0.33 24.42 1.75
CA ASP A 563 -0.97 24.71 2.36
C ASP A 563 -1.70 23.44 2.80
N GLY A 564 -2.11 23.37 4.06
CA GLY A 564 -2.76 22.20 4.67
C GLY A 564 -1.85 21.02 5.00
N CYS A 565 -0.53 21.12 4.75
CA CYS A 565 0.45 20.13 5.16
C CYS A 565 0.66 20.14 6.68
N ARG A 566 0.86 18.96 7.32
CA ARG A 566 1.18 18.82 8.76
C ARG A 566 2.58 18.27 9.02
N PHE A 567 3.11 17.54 8.08
CA PHE A 567 4.45 16.95 8.13
C PHE A 567 5.20 17.26 6.83
N LEU A 568 6.27 18.02 6.96
CA LEU A 568 7.09 18.43 5.83
C LEU A 568 8.49 17.85 5.97
N ASN A 569 8.96 17.14 4.94
CA ASN A 569 10.30 16.58 4.91
C ASN A 569 11.16 17.25 3.83
N ALA A 570 12.41 17.59 4.18
CA ALA A 570 13.47 17.98 3.26
C ALA A 570 14.63 17.00 3.41
N SER A 571 14.87 16.18 2.36
CA SER A 571 15.88 15.12 2.42
C SER A 571 17.18 15.55 1.75
N GLU A 572 18.29 15.19 2.39
CA GLU A 572 19.64 15.24 1.85
C GLU A 572 20.05 16.61 1.28
N PRO A 573 20.04 17.68 2.12
CA PRO A 573 20.59 18.97 1.72
C PRO A 573 22.02 18.79 1.22
N PRO A 574 22.42 19.52 0.15
CA PRO A 574 23.78 19.46 -0.38
C PRO A 574 24.82 19.76 0.69
N LYS A 575 25.97 19.10 0.60
CA LYS A 575 27.11 19.36 1.46
C LYS A 575 27.50 20.85 1.38
N ARG A 576 27.71 21.52 2.53
CA ARG A 576 27.99 22.95 2.65
C ARG A 576 26.82 23.88 2.24
N MET A 577 25.59 23.41 2.19
CA MET A 577 24.43 24.27 2.03
C MET A 577 24.34 25.26 3.19
N ILE A 578 24.04 26.52 2.91
CA ILE A 578 23.75 27.54 3.91
C ILE A 578 22.23 27.74 3.91
N PHE A 579 21.58 27.67 5.06
CA PHE A 579 20.17 27.95 5.19
C PHE A 579 19.80 29.40 5.01
N ASP A 580 18.71 29.69 4.34
CA ASP A 580 18.03 30.96 4.39
C ASP A 580 17.30 31.10 5.75
N VAL A 581 17.96 31.77 6.69
CA VAL A 581 17.44 31.92 8.05
C VAL A 581 16.10 32.65 8.08
N GLY A 582 15.94 33.68 7.23
CA GLY A 582 14.68 34.41 7.14
C GLY A 582 13.52 33.51 6.67
N LEU A 583 13.75 32.71 5.64
CA LEU A 583 12.76 31.74 5.18
C LEU A 583 12.46 30.67 6.24
N LEU A 584 13.50 30.13 6.92
CA LEU A 584 13.28 29.16 7.99
C LEU A 584 12.41 29.73 9.12
N LYS A 585 12.72 30.96 9.57
CA LYS A 585 11.92 31.65 10.60
C LYS A 585 10.45 31.79 10.17
N ASN A 586 10.21 32.15 8.92
CA ASN A 586 8.84 32.26 8.39
C ASN A 586 8.15 30.91 8.31
N LEU A 587 8.83 29.85 7.83
CA LEU A 587 8.26 28.51 7.71
C LEU A 587 7.96 27.85 9.07
N LEU A 588 8.76 28.16 10.09
CA LEU A 588 8.60 27.62 11.45
C LEU A 588 7.68 28.50 12.33
N GLY A 589 7.44 29.73 11.90
CA GLY A 589 6.60 30.68 12.62
C GLY A 589 5.12 30.44 12.48
N ARG A 590 4.32 31.33 13.08
CA ARG A 590 2.85 31.28 13.01
C ARG A 590 2.28 32.39 12.13
N ASP A 591 3.14 33.18 11.52
CA ASP A 591 2.74 34.25 10.63
C ASP A 591 2.29 33.71 9.29
N SER A 592 1.36 34.42 8.61
CA SER A 592 0.93 34.08 7.27
C SER A 592 2.08 34.19 6.27
N ILE A 593 2.13 33.22 5.37
CA ILE A 593 3.09 33.20 4.26
C ILE A 593 2.34 33.48 2.97
N THR A 594 2.82 34.51 2.25
CA THR A 594 2.33 34.80 0.90
C THR A 594 3.00 33.86 -0.09
N ALA A 595 2.20 33.15 -0.88
CA ALA A 595 2.68 32.23 -1.90
C ALA A 595 1.81 32.31 -3.18
N ARG A 596 2.35 31.77 -4.27
CA ARG A 596 1.65 31.78 -5.56
C ARG A 596 2.01 30.56 -6.38
N HIS A 597 0.99 29.84 -6.87
CA HIS A 597 1.19 28.87 -7.94
C HIS A 597 1.48 29.56 -9.27
N LEU A 598 2.11 28.84 -10.19
CA LEU A 598 2.42 29.36 -11.51
C LEU A 598 1.11 29.76 -12.23
N HIS A 599 1.05 31.01 -12.75
CA HIS A 599 -0.11 31.60 -13.42
C HIS A 599 -1.36 31.84 -12.55
N GLU A 600 -1.27 31.71 -11.22
CA GLU A 600 -2.37 31.99 -10.29
C GLU A 600 -2.12 33.31 -9.53
N ARG A 601 -3.17 33.79 -8.83
CA ARG A 601 -3.07 34.92 -7.93
C ARG A 601 -2.32 34.53 -6.65
N GLU A 602 -1.71 35.51 -6.02
CA GLU A 602 -1.12 35.35 -4.70
C GLU A 602 -2.20 35.04 -3.66
N PHE A 603 -1.87 34.17 -2.72
CA PHE A 603 -2.70 33.85 -1.58
C PHE A 603 -1.82 33.76 -0.32
N GLU A 604 -2.46 33.88 0.83
CA GLU A 604 -1.81 33.71 2.12
C GLU A 604 -2.31 32.45 2.81
N PHE A 605 -1.41 31.78 3.50
CA PHE A 605 -1.74 30.66 4.37
C PHE A 605 -0.86 30.66 5.62
N ILE A 606 -1.37 30.06 6.71
CA ILE A 606 -0.61 29.86 7.95
C ILE A 606 0.03 28.47 7.89
N PRO A 607 1.34 28.34 8.14
CA PRO A 607 1.98 27.02 8.20
C PRO A 607 1.41 26.16 9.33
N HIS A 608 1.04 24.91 9.01
CA HIS A 608 0.58 23.92 9.98
C HIS A 608 1.52 22.72 10.06
N PHE A 609 2.60 22.73 9.31
CA PHE A 609 3.54 21.63 9.23
C PHE A 609 4.67 21.73 10.26
N LYS A 610 5.19 20.58 10.60
CA LYS A 610 6.46 20.39 11.29
C LYS A 610 7.52 20.02 10.27
N LEU A 611 8.61 20.80 10.23
CA LEU A 611 9.70 20.61 9.27
C LEU A 611 10.71 19.59 9.82
N TYR A 612 10.89 18.51 9.07
CA TYR A 612 11.91 17.50 9.29
C TYR A 612 12.99 17.58 8.21
N ILE A 613 14.25 17.60 8.62
CA ILE A 613 15.39 17.58 7.71
C ILE A 613 16.17 16.29 7.94
N ASN A 614 16.17 15.43 6.94
CA ASN A 614 16.91 14.16 6.95
C ASN A 614 18.26 14.35 6.28
N THR A 615 19.37 14.20 7.00
CA THR A 615 20.70 14.51 6.46
C THR A 615 21.83 13.68 7.04
N ASN A 616 22.90 13.53 6.26
CA ASN A 616 24.20 13.03 6.71
C ASN A 616 25.21 14.18 6.88
N PHE A 617 24.88 15.39 6.46
CA PHE A 617 25.74 16.56 6.57
C PHE A 617 24.90 17.74 7.08
N LEU A 618 25.24 18.27 8.23
CA LEU A 618 24.54 19.40 8.80
C LEU A 618 24.81 20.65 7.95
N PRO A 619 23.77 21.31 7.41
CA PRO A 619 23.92 22.60 6.71
C PRO A 619 24.39 23.69 7.64
N LEU A 620 24.96 24.77 7.11
CA LEU A 620 25.42 25.90 7.92
C LEU A 620 24.24 26.81 8.28
N ILE A 621 24.17 27.20 9.55
CA ILE A 621 23.27 28.23 10.08
C ILE A 621 24.11 29.42 10.52
N THR A 622 23.89 30.54 9.85
CA THR A 622 24.68 31.75 10.07
C THR A 622 24.14 32.68 11.19
N ASP A 623 22.93 32.40 11.65
CA ASP A 623 22.27 33.23 12.69
C ASP A 623 22.00 32.37 13.94
N ASP A 624 22.70 32.67 15.01
CA ASP A 624 22.60 31.99 16.29
C ASP A 624 21.21 32.09 16.95
N THR A 625 20.37 32.99 16.51
CA THR A 625 19.02 33.17 17.07
C THR A 625 18.12 31.97 16.81
N LEU A 626 18.38 31.16 15.76
CA LEU A 626 17.65 29.90 15.53
C LEU A 626 17.94 28.85 16.61
N PHE A 627 19.18 28.84 17.13
CA PHE A 627 19.57 27.96 18.22
C PHE A 627 19.10 28.47 19.58
N SER A 628 19.36 29.75 19.86
CA SER A 628 19.02 30.37 21.16
C SER A 628 17.51 30.45 21.39
N SER A 629 16.69 30.51 20.35
CA SER A 629 15.23 30.44 20.43
C SER A 629 14.66 29.03 20.51
N GLY A 630 15.48 27.97 20.48
CA GLY A 630 15.05 26.58 20.51
C GLY A 630 14.42 26.05 19.20
N ARG A 631 14.59 26.78 18.08
CA ARG A 631 13.98 26.43 16.80
C ARG A 631 14.66 25.29 16.06
N ILE A 632 15.79 24.81 16.57
CA ILE A 632 16.54 23.68 15.99
C ILE A 632 16.67 22.58 17.03
N ASN A 633 16.30 21.36 16.68
CA ASN A 633 16.54 20.16 17.47
C ASN A 633 17.19 19.09 16.61
N VAL A 634 18.36 18.59 17.01
CA VAL A 634 19.12 17.56 16.31
C VAL A 634 18.90 16.21 16.99
N ILE A 635 18.34 15.27 16.27
CA ILE A 635 18.11 13.89 16.71
C ILE A 635 19.11 13.00 15.98
N THR A 636 20.03 12.40 16.73
CA THR A 636 21.09 11.59 16.15
C THR A 636 20.64 10.17 15.87
N PHE A 637 21.04 9.63 14.69
CA PHE A 637 20.87 8.26 14.24
C PHE A 637 22.26 7.62 14.14
N ASP A 638 22.77 7.15 15.26
CA ASP A 638 24.15 6.71 15.39
C ASP A 638 24.37 5.24 15.01
N ARG A 639 23.26 4.48 14.86
CA ARG A 639 23.30 3.08 14.40
C ARG A 639 23.63 3.01 12.92
N HIS A 640 24.62 2.19 12.57
CA HIS A 640 24.87 1.76 11.19
C HIS A 640 24.48 0.29 11.03
N PHE A 641 23.68 -0.02 9.99
CA PHE A 641 23.31 -1.39 9.67
C PHE A 641 24.26 -1.96 8.62
N GLU A 642 25.02 -2.99 9.00
CA GLU A 642 25.90 -3.71 8.10
C GLU A 642 25.10 -4.40 6.97
N PRO A 643 25.72 -4.73 5.82
CA PRO A 643 24.99 -5.32 4.69
C PRO A 643 24.17 -6.57 5.02
N HIS A 644 24.60 -7.38 5.97
CA HIS A 644 23.91 -8.60 6.42
C HIS A 644 22.76 -8.34 7.41
N GLU A 645 22.71 -7.16 8.02
CA GLU A 645 21.66 -6.71 8.92
C GLU A 645 20.54 -5.95 8.18
N GLN A 646 20.78 -5.56 6.92
CA GLN A 646 19.86 -4.74 6.14
C GLN A 646 18.67 -5.55 5.64
N ASP A 647 17.51 -5.28 6.19
CA ASP A 647 16.24 -5.81 5.72
C ASP A 647 15.65 -4.91 4.61
N LYS A 648 15.75 -5.39 3.37
CA LYS A 648 15.28 -4.65 2.19
C LYS A 648 13.77 -4.57 2.08
N ASP A 649 13.06 -5.48 2.75
CA ASP A 649 11.60 -5.56 2.68
C ASP A 649 10.89 -4.88 3.87
N LEU A 650 11.64 -4.41 4.84
CA LEU A 650 11.10 -3.75 6.03
C LEU A 650 10.13 -2.60 5.69
N LYS A 651 10.47 -1.75 4.73
CA LYS A 651 9.61 -0.62 4.30
C LYS A 651 8.26 -1.10 3.79
N ASN A 652 8.24 -2.16 2.98
CA ASN A 652 7.01 -2.73 2.43
C ASN A 652 6.14 -3.30 3.55
N ARG A 653 6.74 -3.98 4.54
CA ARG A 653 6.00 -4.54 5.67
C ARG A 653 5.45 -3.45 6.58
N LEU A 654 6.23 -2.41 6.87
CA LEU A 654 5.77 -1.27 7.70
C LEU A 654 4.59 -0.51 7.08
N THR A 655 4.44 -0.53 5.76
CA THR A 655 3.32 0.12 5.05
C THR A 655 2.09 -0.79 4.85
N GLN A 656 2.13 -2.04 5.29
CA GLN A 656 0.96 -2.92 5.30
C GLN A 656 -0.09 -2.42 6.31
N SER A 657 -1.36 -2.70 6.02
CA SER A 657 -2.50 -2.15 6.77
C SER A 657 -2.41 -2.36 8.29
N GLU A 658 -2.00 -3.55 8.72
CA GLU A 658 -1.88 -3.91 10.14
C GLU A 658 -0.78 -3.10 10.83
N ASN A 659 0.41 -3.03 10.22
CA ASN A 659 1.53 -2.29 10.75
C ASN A 659 1.27 -0.78 10.76
N ILE A 660 0.75 -0.23 9.66
CA ILE A 660 0.53 1.21 9.55
C ILE A 660 -0.52 1.73 10.54
N SER A 661 -1.54 0.91 10.85
CA SER A 661 -2.51 1.22 11.91
C SER A 661 -1.86 1.22 13.30
N GLY A 662 -1.00 0.24 13.57
CA GLY A 662 -0.22 0.19 14.83
C GLY A 662 0.76 1.35 14.97
N ILE A 663 1.42 1.76 13.87
CA ILE A 663 2.31 2.94 13.84
C ILE A 663 1.52 4.22 14.12
N PHE A 664 0.32 4.33 13.54
CA PHE A 664 -0.55 5.47 13.82
C PHE A 664 -0.95 5.53 15.29
N ASN A 665 -1.34 4.40 15.88
CA ASN A 665 -1.64 4.32 17.33
C ASN A 665 -0.43 4.73 18.17
N TRP A 666 0.78 4.29 17.80
CA TRP A 666 2.00 4.69 18.47
C TRP A 666 2.22 6.21 18.41
N CYS A 667 1.91 6.85 17.28
CA CYS A 667 1.94 8.31 17.15
C CYS A 667 0.82 8.98 17.97
N VAL A 668 -0.39 8.42 18.01
CA VAL A 668 -1.50 8.94 18.82
C VAL A 668 -1.14 8.89 20.32
N GLU A 669 -0.53 7.82 20.79
CA GLU A 669 -0.03 7.76 22.18
C GLU A 669 1.06 8.80 22.42
N GLY A 670 1.95 9.02 21.45
CA GLY A 670 2.91 10.13 21.47
C GLY A 670 2.26 11.49 21.59
N LEU A 671 1.15 11.71 20.89
CA LEU A 671 0.36 12.95 20.99
C LEU A 671 -0.27 13.13 22.38
N LYS A 672 -0.81 12.07 22.95
CA LYS A 672 -1.34 12.09 24.33
C LYS A 672 -0.26 12.46 25.34
N MET A 673 0.94 11.89 25.20
CA MET A 673 2.11 12.24 26.00
C MET A 673 2.52 13.70 25.80
N TYR A 674 2.51 14.17 24.56
CA TYR A 674 2.80 15.59 24.25
C TYR A 674 1.82 16.55 24.94
N TYR A 675 0.53 16.28 24.88
CA TYR A 675 -0.47 17.11 25.55
C TYR A 675 -0.32 17.13 27.09
N LYS A 676 0.17 16.05 27.69
CA LYS A 676 0.37 15.94 29.13
C LYS A 676 1.68 16.57 29.60
N GLU A 677 2.77 16.40 28.86
CA GLU A 677 4.13 16.65 29.35
C GLU A 677 4.92 17.65 28.47
N GLY A 678 4.38 18.01 27.29
CA GLY A 678 5.13 18.71 26.27
C GLY A 678 6.22 17.86 25.60
N ALA A 679 6.95 18.45 24.66
CA ALA A 679 8.07 17.81 23.98
C ALA A 679 9.40 18.47 24.37
N ILE A 680 9.82 18.31 25.63
CA ILE A 680 11.12 18.77 26.09
C ILE A 680 12.22 17.89 25.53
N PRO A 681 13.22 18.43 24.82
CA PRO A 681 14.32 17.63 24.26
C PRO A 681 15.14 16.96 25.38
N PRO A 682 15.42 15.63 25.27
CA PRO A 682 16.29 14.94 26.22
C PRO A 682 17.74 15.39 26.09
N GLN A 683 18.58 15.05 27.07
CA GLN A 683 19.97 15.50 27.14
C GLN A 683 20.76 15.19 25.87
N ALA A 684 20.58 14.00 25.28
CA ALA A 684 21.25 13.61 24.03
C ALA A 684 20.91 14.57 22.87
N VAL A 685 19.64 14.98 22.72
CA VAL A 685 19.20 15.93 21.70
C VAL A 685 19.74 17.33 21.98
N GLN A 686 19.75 17.76 23.25
CA GLN A 686 20.31 19.04 23.65
C GLN A 686 21.81 19.12 23.35
N GLN A 687 22.57 18.06 23.66
CA GLN A 687 24.02 17.98 23.40
C GLN A 687 24.33 18.01 21.91
N ALA A 688 23.62 17.20 21.10
CA ALA A 688 23.78 17.19 19.64
C ALA A 688 23.46 18.57 19.03
N THR A 689 22.43 19.23 19.52
CA THR A 689 22.06 20.59 19.09
C THR A 689 23.10 21.63 19.48
N ALA A 690 23.64 21.53 20.68
CA ALA A 690 24.72 22.43 21.16
C ALA A 690 26.02 22.23 20.36
N GLU A 691 26.36 20.97 20.01
CA GLU A 691 27.51 20.68 19.16
C GLU A 691 27.30 21.24 17.73
N TYR A 692 26.11 21.08 17.18
CA TYR A 692 25.78 21.68 15.88
C TYR A 692 25.88 23.19 15.90
N ARG A 693 25.38 23.86 16.95
CA ARG A 693 25.53 25.32 17.18
C ARG A 693 26.99 25.72 17.16
N LYS A 694 27.83 25.01 17.95
CA LYS A 694 29.27 25.25 18.00
C LYS A 694 29.94 25.11 16.62
N ASN A 695 29.61 24.07 15.88
CA ASN A 695 30.18 23.81 14.56
C ASN A 695 29.69 24.81 13.50
N SER A 696 28.51 25.43 13.69
CA SER A 696 27.96 26.47 12.83
C SER A 696 28.51 27.87 13.12
N ASP A 697 29.12 28.10 14.29
CA ASP A 697 29.73 29.37 14.63
C ASP A 697 31.06 29.57 13.91
N LYS A 698 30.97 29.99 12.66
CA LYS A 698 32.10 30.20 11.77
C LYS A 698 33.15 31.15 12.35
N ILE A 699 32.71 32.24 12.95
CA ILE A 699 33.60 33.25 13.53
C ILE A 699 34.19 32.73 14.83
N GLY A 700 33.44 32.02 15.67
CA GLY A 700 33.96 31.30 16.83
C GLY A 700 35.03 30.28 16.48
N ASN A 701 34.82 29.49 15.42
CA ASN A 701 35.81 28.53 14.91
C ASN A 701 37.09 29.27 14.44
N PHE A 702 36.94 30.34 13.67
CA PHE A 702 38.07 31.18 13.29
C PHE A 702 38.84 31.70 14.51
N ILE A 703 38.15 32.21 15.51
CA ILE A 703 38.76 32.72 16.75
C ILE A 703 39.55 31.60 17.44
N SER A 704 38.94 30.41 17.59
CA SER A 704 39.59 29.28 18.28
C SER A 704 40.81 28.73 17.55
N GLU A 705 40.84 28.80 16.21
CA GLU A 705 41.92 28.23 15.38
C GLU A 705 43.02 29.24 15.06
N CYS A 706 42.65 30.54 14.93
CA CYS A 706 43.56 31.55 14.42
C CYS A 706 43.94 32.63 15.41
N LEU A 707 43.24 32.72 16.54
CA LEU A 707 43.55 33.72 17.58
C LEU A 707 43.91 33.05 18.90
N THR A 708 44.87 33.65 19.62
CA THR A 708 45.26 33.19 20.96
C THR A 708 45.05 34.29 21.96
N MET A 709 44.47 33.98 23.12
CA MET A 709 44.26 34.93 24.21
C MET A 709 45.62 35.25 24.88
N THR A 710 46.08 36.46 24.68
CA THR A 710 47.39 36.95 25.22
C THR A 710 47.27 38.14 26.15
N GLY A 711 46.07 38.69 26.27
CA GLY A 711 45.83 39.96 26.95
C GLY A 711 46.28 41.21 26.14
N ARG A 712 46.84 41.02 24.95
CA ARG A 712 47.26 42.11 24.05
C ARG A 712 46.16 42.37 23.02
N ASN A 713 46.13 43.61 22.53
CA ASN A 713 45.19 44.02 21.52
C ASN A 713 45.82 43.93 20.13
N THR A 714 45.06 43.53 19.14
CA THR A 714 45.47 43.45 17.73
C THR A 714 44.59 44.36 16.88
N LYS A 715 45.14 44.93 15.79
CA LYS A 715 44.34 45.74 14.85
C LYS A 715 43.24 44.84 14.23
N ALA A 716 42.01 45.29 14.29
CA ALA A 716 40.90 44.53 13.73
C ALA A 716 41.01 44.29 12.22
N LEU A 717 41.71 45.15 11.50
CA LEU A 717 41.99 44.95 10.07
C LEU A 717 42.92 43.76 9.81
N ASP A 718 43.95 43.57 10.65
CA ASP A 718 44.90 42.46 10.49
C ASP A 718 44.21 41.16 10.80
N VAL A 719 43.35 41.11 11.80
CA VAL A 719 42.50 39.98 12.14
C VAL A 719 41.52 39.69 11.01
N TYR A 720 40.91 40.69 10.36
CA TYR A 720 40.02 40.53 9.23
C TYR A 720 40.74 39.98 7.98
N ILE A 721 42.00 40.39 7.76
CA ILE A 721 42.82 39.80 6.68
C ILE A 721 43.06 38.33 6.94
N LYS A 722 43.40 37.94 8.18
CA LYS A 722 43.59 36.53 8.57
C LYS A 722 42.30 35.76 8.49
N TYR A 723 41.18 36.36 8.83
CA TYR A 723 39.85 35.76 8.64
C TYR A 723 39.55 35.48 7.16
N LYS A 724 39.84 36.37 6.25
CA LYS A 724 39.68 36.14 4.81
C LYS A 724 40.54 34.98 4.33
N GLU A 725 41.82 34.94 4.74
CA GLU A 725 42.74 33.84 4.43
C GLU A 725 42.18 32.48 4.95
N TRP A 726 41.73 32.47 6.21
CA TRP A 726 41.15 31.30 6.83
C TRP A 726 39.86 30.83 6.09
N CYS A 727 38.99 31.74 5.73
CA CYS A 727 37.79 31.47 4.95
C CYS A 727 38.11 30.81 3.60
N LEU A 728 39.09 31.38 2.87
CA LEU A 728 39.51 30.85 1.57
C LEU A 728 40.11 29.44 1.71
N ASN A 729 40.95 29.19 2.69
CA ASN A 729 41.57 27.90 2.95
C ASN A 729 40.54 26.81 3.34
N ASN A 730 39.48 27.21 4.04
CA ASN A 730 38.43 26.31 4.48
C ASN A 730 37.21 26.28 3.54
N GLY A 731 37.25 27.04 2.42
CA GLY A 731 36.16 27.07 1.42
C GLY A 731 34.88 27.75 1.94
N PHE A 732 34.98 28.68 2.86
CA PHE A 732 33.87 29.51 3.34
C PHE A 732 33.72 30.80 2.52
N GLY A 733 32.51 31.28 2.35
CA GLY A 733 32.27 32.64 1.89
C GLY A 733 32.80 33.66 2.92
N VAL A 734 33.34 34.77 2.46
CA VAL A 734 33.90 35.81 3.35
C VAL A 734 32.81 36.81 3.69
N GLU A 735 32.52 37.06 5.00
CA GLU A 735 31.68 38.17 5.46
C GLU A 735 32.31 39.50 5.10
N ASN A 736 31.46 40.49 4.83
CA ASN A 736 31.96 41.84 4.70
C ASN A 736 32.55 42.34 6.03
N LYS A 737 33.40 43.32 5.95
CA LYS A 737 34.12 43.84 7.09
C LYS A 737 33.21 44.34 8.23
N THR A 738 32.09 44.94 7.91
CA THR A 738 31.13 45.46 8.88
C THR A 738 30.50 44.32 9.66
N ASN A 739 29.94 43.34 8.98
CA ASN A 739 29.33 42.18 9.62
C ASN A 739 30.32 41.41 10.48
N PHE A 740 31.57 41.21 10.02
CA PHE A 740 32.61 40.57 10.80
C PHE A 740 32.92 41.30 12.09
N PHE A 741 32.99 42.67 12.05
CA PHE A 741 33.26 43.46 13.22
C PHE A 741 32.06 43.49 14.18
N ASP A 742 30.85 43.47 13.67
CA ASP A 742 29.65 43.43 14.50
C ASP A 742 29.54 42.08 15.23
N GLU A 743 29.91 40.98 14.59
CA GLU A 743 30.01 39.67 15.23
C GLU A 743 31.08 39.61 16.33
N LEU A 744 32.23 40.23 16.11
CA LEU A 744 33.25 40.36 17.14
C LEU A 744 32.80 41.26 18.30
N LYS A 745 31.98 42.30 18.02
CA LYS A 745 31.34 43.11 19.08
C LYS A 745 30.38 42.29 19.91
N GLY A 746 29.53 41.48 19.24
CA GLY A 746 28.60 40.54 19.88
C GLY A 746 29.31 39.54 20.80
N LYS A 747 30.53 39.16 20.49
CA LYS A 747 31.39 38.28 21.30
C LYS A 747 32.24 39.04 22.33
N ASN A 748 32.08 40.36 22.50
CA ASN A 748 32.87 41.22 23.38
C ASN A 748 34.37 41.24 23.06
N LEU A 749 34.73 40.98 21.81
CA LEU A 749 36.13 40.96 21.35
C LEU A 749 36.52 42.20 20.54
N PHE A 750 35.69 43.21 20.41
CA PHE A 750 35.96 44.38 19.60
C PHE A 750 35.76 45.68 20.38
N ALA A 751 36.67 46.61 20.15
CA ALA A 751 36.50 47.97 20.62
C ALA A 751 36.86 49.01 19.53
N ASP A 752 36.13 50.13 19.48
CA ASP A 752 36.31 51.17 18.44
C ASP A 752 37.65 51.88 18.58
N ARG A 753 38.29 51.86 19.75
CA ARG A 753 39.57 52.47 20.01
C ARG A 753 40.31 51.72 21.13
N GLY A 754 41.61 51.55 20.99
CA GLY A 754 42.47 50.98 22.02
C GLY A 754 43.96 51.12 21.68
N THR A 755 44.84 50.57 22.54
CA THR A 755 46.29 50.61 22.35
C THR A 755 46.79 49.30 21.78
N VAL A 756 47.54 49.34 20.68
CA VAL A 756 48.27 48.23 20.05
C VAL A 756 49.73 48.62 19.92
N ASN A 757 50.65 47.89 20.58
CA ASN A 757 52.11 48.17 20.61
C ASN A 757 52.45 49.62 21.02
N GLY A 758 51.75 50.13 22.01
CA GLY A 758 51.98 51.47 22.52
C GLY A 758 51.30 52.62 21.72
N LEU A 759 50.71 52.38 20.62
CA LEU A 759 50.03 53.33 19.74
C LEU A 759 48.52 53.28 19.87
N THR A 760 47.83 54.38 19.92
CA THR A 760 46.36 54.43 19.89
C THR A 760 45.85 54.13 18.47
N VAL A 761 45.02 53.07 18.31
CA VAL A 761 44.49 52.59 17.04
C VAL A 761 42.99 52.58 17.11
N ARG A 762 42.31 52.88 15.99
CA ARG A 762 40.86 52.62 15.80
C ARG A 762 40.61 51.17 15.40
N ASN A 763 39.50 50.60 15.87
CA ASN A 763 39.04 49.25 15.58
C ASN A 763 40.08 48.21 16.00
N ILE A 764 39.98 47.71 17.21
CA ILE A 764 40.88 46.68 17.76
C ILE A 764 40.10 45.44 18.14
N VAL A 765 40.79 44.30 18.09
CA VAL A 765 40.39 43.05 18.76
C VAL A 765 41.07 43.04 20.11
N VAL A 766 40.27 42.91 21.18
CA VAL A 766 40.69 43.07 22.57
C VAL A 766 41.20 41.76 23.14
N GLY A 767 42.44 41.77 23.64
CA GLY A 767 42.97 40.62 24.42
C GLY A 767 43.48 39.45 23.60
N TYR A 768 43.43 39.50 22.26
CA TYR A 768 43.82 38.41 21.39
C TYR A 768 44.90 38.81 20.38
N ASP A 769 45.84 37.89 20.14
CA ASP A 769 46.82 37.96 19.08
C ASP A 769 46.54 36.89 18.00
N ILE A 770 46.99 37.16 16.78
CA ILE A 770 46.93 36.18 15.68
C ILE A 770 47.95 35.09 15.94
N VAL A 771 47.54 33.80 15.88
CA VAL A 771 48.43 32.65 15.99
C VAL A 771 49.49 32.73 14.90
N LYS A 772 50.78 32.82 15.32
CA LYS A 772 51.91 32.71 14.40
C LYS A 772 52.08 31.28 13.99
N THR A 773 51.56 30.88 12.84
CA THR A 773 51.88 29.60 12.23
C THR A 773 53.25 29.72 11.63
N ASP A 774 54.25 28.98 12.17
CA ASP A 774 55.54 28.76 11.54
C ASP A 774 55.42 27.82 10.36
N TYR A 775 54.79 28.32 9.29
CA TYR A 775 54.87 27.67 7.97
C TYR A 775 55.69 28.61 7.06
N PRO A 776 56.85 28.15 6.55
CA PRO A 776 57.63 28.92 5.62
C PRO A 776 57.00 28.83 4.20
N TYR A 777 55.98 29.61 3.97
CA TYR A 777 55.53 29.90 2.61
C TYR A 777 55.99 31.32 2.24
N SER A 778 57.20 31.40 1.74
CA SER A 778 57.66 32.55 0.94
C SER A 778 56.92 32.52 -0.41
N TYR A 779 55.81 33.27 -0.49
CA TYR A 779 55.34 33.70 -1.82
C TYR A 779 56.35 34.68 -2.39
N GLN A 780 57.30 34.18 -3.23
CA GLN A 780 57.97 35.05 -4.16
C GLN A 780 56.92 35.62 -5.12
N LYS A 781 56.77 36.94 -5.09
CA LYS A 781 56.11 37.70 -6.16
C LYS A 781 56.86 37.42 -7.46
N GLN A 782 56.39 36.47 -8.22
CA GLN A 782 56.69 36.46 -9.66
C GLN A 782 55.68 37.41 -10.32
N GLU A 783 56.18 38.59 -10.67
CA GLU A 783 55.55 39.44 -11.67
C GLU A 783 55.55 38.72 -13.01
N VAL A 784 54.47 38.10 -13.33
CA VAL A 784 54.23 37.59 -14.70
C VAL A 784 53.50 38.69 -15.44
N SER A 785 54.29 39.59 -16.05
CA SER A 785 53.82 40.41 -17.16
C SER A 785 53.67 39.50 -18.37
N ARG A 786 52.49 38.90 -18.55
CA ARG A 786 52.12 38.36 -19.85
C ARG A 786 51.16 39.31 -20.54
N ARG A 787 51.59 39.85 -21.67
CA ARG A 787 50.75 40.60 -22.61
C ARG A 787 49.71 39.63 -23.22
N TRP A 788 48.55 40.16 -23.49
CA TRP A 788 47.39 39.46 -24.05
C TRP A 788 47.59 38.94 -25.51
N GLU A 789 48.78 39.11 -26.07
CA GLU A 789 49.08 38.84 -27.46
C GLU A 789 49.62 37.38 -27.74
N ASP A 790 49.80 36.55 -26.72
CA ASP A 790 50.40 35.22 -26.85
C ASP A 790 49.44 34.06 -26.55
N LEU A 791 48.16 34.17 -26.86
CA LEU A 791 47.22 33.03 -26.80
C LEU A 791 47.02 32.49 -28.20
N PRO A 792 47.16 31.16 -28.42
CA PRO A 792 46.86 30.56 -29.72
C PRO A 792 45.36 30.66 -29.98
N GLU A 793 45.00 30.98 -31.25
CA GLU A 793 43.64 30.94 -31.77
C GLU A 793 43.07 29.53 -31.59
N ILE A 794 41.91 29.47 -30.96
CA ILE A 794 41.11 28.23 -30.88
C ILE A 794 40.27 28.19 -32.15
N GLU A 795 40.60 27.24 -33.05
CA GLU A 795 39.74 26.95 -34.19
C GLU A 795 38.36 26.41 -33.68
N ASP A 796 37.32 27.08 -34.18
CA ASP A 796 35.91 26.63 -34.02
C ASP A 796 35.67 25.40 -34.91
N ASP A 797 35.63 24.23 -34.31
CA ASP A 797 35.01 23.04 -34.91
C ASP A 797 34.08 22.36 -33.91
N PHE A 798 32.80 22.79 -33.90
CA PHE A 798 31.70 21.98 -33.46
C PHE A 798 30.67 21.82 -34.58
N PRO A 799 30.39 20.59 -35.04
CA PRO A 799 29.27 20.35 -35.95
C PRO A 799 27.94 20.39 -35.17
N LEU A 800 26.95 20.94 -35.87
CA LEU A 800 25.54 21.09 -35.46
C LEU A 800 24.85 19.74 -35.15
#